data_9adca172ffe33a294a2fe515ebed4ef9
#
_entry.id   9adca172ffe33a294a2fe515ebed4ef9
#
_cell.length_a   1.000
_cell.length_b   1.000
_cell.length_c   1.000
_cell.angle_alpha   90.00
_cell.angle_beta   90.00
_cell.angle_gamma   90.00
#
_symmetry.space_group_name_H-M   'P 1'
#
loop_
_entity.id
_entity.type
_entity.pdbx_description
1 polymer ?
#
loop_
_entity_poly.entity_id
_entity_poly.type
_entity_poly.pdbx_seq_one_letter_code
_entity_poly.pdbx_strand_id
1 'polypeptide(L)'
;PLNRLAAQLAREVADDYQADGRPRWVAGSIGPGTKLPTLGHTTYDVLRATYADQAFGLLEGGADLLLIETCQDLLQVKAAVAGAHAGMRRAGRRVPVITQVTVETTGQMLLGSDIAAALTAIEPLGVDVIGMNCATGPAEMGEHLRYLAQHARTPLSCLPNAGLPELRDGKPWYPLTPTELAEAHTRFVTEFGLSVVGGCCGTTPEHIRQVVDALAGRAPSPREPLHEPSLSSLYQSVPLDQDTTYLTVGERCNANGSRKFRDLMLEGDLDGMVGVAKEQIREGAHVLDVCVDYVGRDGAPDMDVLAARLAQQSTVPIMLDSTQADVLEAGLKRLGGRAIINSINLEDGEARMDAVCPMARRYGAALVALLIDEEGQARDVDWKLRIAHRIHDLAVDKHGLAAEDLVFDALTFPLGSGQEDLRGDAVATLEAIRRIKAELPGVRTILGVSNVSFGLAPAARQVLNSVFLHEAREAGLDSAIVAPARILPMHRIDDEQRQVALDLIYDRRRDGYDPLQRFMALFEGKEVAKAASAEDLAALPIDERLQRRIVDGVREGLEADLAEAMRARSPLSIINEVLLAGMKTVGDLFGAGEMQLPFVLQSAEVMKAAVAVLEPHMEKADQGGKGRVVLATVKGDVHDIGKNLVDIILTNNGYTVHNIGIKQPIATIIDKAEEVGADAIGMSGLLVKSTIVMRDNLEELNARGLASYPVLLGGAALNRTYVEGDLRQLYKGRVFYCRDAFAGLRVMDQLRS
;
A
#
# COMPACT_ATOMS: atom_id res chain seq x y z
N PRO A 1 -30.95 -16.72 22.86
CA PRO A 1 -31.88 -16.13 23.86
C PRO A 1 -31.31 -14.87 24.52
N LEU A 2 -30.06 -14.87 25.03
CA LEU A 2 -29.46 -13.73 25.77
C LEU A 2 -29.38 -12.45 24.89
N ASN A 3 -28.91 -12.55 23.67
CA ASN A 3 -28.83 -11.40 22.76
C ASN A 3 -30.21 -10.78 22.49
N ARG A 4 -31.24 -11.60 22.32
CA ARG A 4 -32.62 -11.14 22.16
C ARG A 4 -33.10 -10.41 23.41
N LEU A 5 -32.94 -10.99 24.59
CA LEU A 5 -33.37 -10.37 25.84
C LEU A 5 -32.62 -9.04 26.12
N ALA A 6 -31.32 -8.99 25.82
CA ALA A 6 -30.55 -7.76 25.97
C ALA A 6 -31.07 -6.62 25.08
N ALA A 7 -31.36 -6.92 23.81
CA ALA A 7 -31.93 -5.92 22.90
C ALA A 7 -33.38 -5.53 23.30
N GLN A 8 -34.20 -6.48 23.76
CA GLN A 8 -35.54 -6.20 24.28
C GLN A 8 -35.53 -5.24 25.46
N LEU A 9 -34.66 -5.48 26.46
CA LEU A 9 -34.50 -4.61 27.61
C LEU A 9 -34.09 -3.19 27.19
N ALA A 10 -33.14 -3.07 26.27
CA ALA A 10 -32.73 -1.77 25.73
C ALA A 10 -33.87 -1.09 24.97
N ARG A 11 -34.69 -1.84 24.22
CA ARG A 11 -35.83 -1.33 23.48
C ARG A 11 -36.92 -0.80 24.42
N GLU A 12 -37.25 -1.55 25.47
CA GLU A 12 -38.23 -1.12 26.49
C GLU A 12 -37.81 0.23 27.10
N VAL A 13 -36.55 0.35 27.53
CA VAL A 13 -36.04 1.62 28.08
C VAL A 13 -36.04 2.75 27.04
N ALA A 14 -35.62 2.48 25.80
CA ALA A 14 -35.61 3.48 24.78
C ALA A 14 -37.02 3.99 24.44
N ASP A 15 -38.04 3.12 24.44
CA ASP A 15 -39.44 3.46 24.20
C ASP A 15 -40.01 4.32 25.31
N ASP A 16 -39.70 4.03 26.59
CA ASP A 16 -40.13 4.84 27.74
C ASP A 16 -39.64 6.27 27.65
N TYR A 17 -38.44 6.51 27.10
CA TYR A 17 -37.85 7.83 26.92
C TYR A 17 -38.26 8.56 25.63
N GLN A 18 -38.99 7.97 24.72
CA GLN A 18 -39.44 8.61 23.46
C GLN A 18 -40.59 9.61 23.68
N ALA A 19 -41.17 9.67 24.88
CA ALA A 19 -42.24 10.59 25.23
C ALA A 19 -41.89 12.07 25.07
N ASP A 20 -40.58 12.42 25.02
CA ASP A 20 -40.09 13.77 24.77
C ASP A 20 -40.05 14.13 23.27
N GLY A 21 -40.48 13.24 22.38
CA GLY A 21 -40.48 13.41 20.91
C GLY A 21 -39.13 13.24 20.24
N ARG A 22 -38.08 12.85 20.96
CA ARG A 22 -36.76 12.55 20.39
C ARG A 22 -36.65 11.06 20.08
N PRO A 23 -36.28 10.68 18.85
CA PRO A 23 -36.08 9.27 18.53
C PRO A 23 -34.89 8.70 19.29
N ARG A 24 -35.03 7.47 19.77
CA ARG A 24 -33.96 6.68 20.39
C ARG A 24 -33.87 5.33 19.73
N TRP A 25 -32.68 4.99 19.27
CA TRP A 25 -32.40 3.75 18.57
C TRP A 25 -31.60 2.81 19.45
N VAL A 26 -31.86 1.51 19.31
CA VAL A 26 -31.10 0.47 19.98
C VAL A 26 -30.02 -0.06 19.02
N ALA A 27 -28.76 0.15 19.41
CA ALA A 27 -27.63 -0.42 18.72
C ALA A 27 -27.33 -1.82 19.28
N GLY A 28 -27.47 -2.83 18.43
CA GLY A 28 -27.10 -4.20 18.79
C GLY A 28 -25.59 -4.39 18.72
N SER A 29 -24.90 -4.38 19.87
CA SER A 29 -23.43 -4.53 19.96
C SER A 29 -22.98 -5.95 19.58
N ILE A 30 -21.98 -6.04 18.69
CA ILE A 30 -21.36 -7.26 18.18
C ILE A 30 -19.86 -7.21 18.38
N GLY A 31 -19.26 -8.24 18.98
CA GLY A 31 -17.82 -8.42 19.13
C GLY A 31 -17.20 -7.74 20.34
N PRO A 32 -15.84 -7.70 20.41
CA PRO A 32 -14.92 -8.43 19.52
C PRO A 32 -14.77 -9.91 19.91
N GLY A 33 -15.05 -10.29 21.19
CA GLY A 33 -14.66 -11.60 21.71
C GLY A 33 -13.13 -11.72 21.94
N THR A 34 -12.67 -12.89 22.39
CA THR A 34 -11.27 -13.12 22.77
C THR A 34 -10.48 -13.98 21.79
N LYS A 35 -11.07 -14.31 20.64
CA LYS A 35 -10.48 -15.22 19.66
C LYS A 35 -10.14 -14.49 18.38
N LEU A 36 -8.86 -14.45 18.04
CA LEU A 36 -8.31 -13.79 16.86
C LEU A 36 -8.09 -14.82 15.76
N PRO A 37 -8.86 -14.80 14.66
CA PRO A 37 -8.76 -15.80 13.60
C PRO A 37 -7.44 -15.72 12.84
N THR A 38 -6.84 -14.55 12.67
CA THR A 38 -5.52 -14.39 12.04
C THR A 38 -4.42 -15.14 12.80
N LEU A 39 -4.53 -15.25 14.14
CA LEU A 39 -3.62 -16.03 14.97
C LEU A 39 -4.01 -17.52 15.10
N GLY A 40 -5.05 -17.96 14.40
CA GLY A 40 -5.52 -19.34 14.43
C GLY A 40 -6.25 -19.74 15.72
N HIS A 41 -6.65 -18.78 16.57
CA HIS A 41 -7.43 -19.08 17.79
C HIS A 41 -8.80 -19.67 17.49
N THR A 42 -9.31 -19.43 16.29
CA THR A 42 -10.57 -19.96 15.75
C THR A 42 -10.55 -19.77 14.22
N THR A 43 -11.54 -20.34 13.52
CA THR A 43 -11.67 -20.18 12.07
C THR A 43 -12.63 -19.05 11.70
N TYR A 44 -12.47 -18.50 10.50
CA TYR A 44 -13.39 -17.54 9.93
C TYR A 44 -14.85 -18.03 9.93
N ASP A 45 -15.09 -19.28 9.52
CA ASP A 45 -16.43 -19.84 9.41
C ASP A 45 -17.12 -19.98 10.79
N VAL A 46 -16.39 -20.38 11.83
CA VAL A 46 -16.90 -20.47 13.20
C VAL A 46 -17.31 -19.07 13.69
N LEU A 47 -16.47 -18.06 13.49
CA LEU A 47 -16.80 -16.69 13.88
C LEU A 47 -17.98 -16.15 13.11
N ARG A 48 -18.01 -16.31 11.80
CA ARG A 48 -19.11 -15.87 10.95
C ARG A 48 -20.44 -16.47 11.38
N ALA A 49 -20.47 -17.76 11.68
CA ALA A 49 -21.67 -18.44 12.19
C ALA A 49 -22.11 -17.90 13.57
N THR A 50 -21.16 -17.72 14.47
CA THR A 50 -21.40 -17.17 15.81
C THR A 50 -21.96 -15.75 15.75
N TYR A 51 -21.38 -14.87 14.92
CA TYR A 51 -21.86 -13.51 14.74
C TYR A 51 -23.21 -13.46 14.00
N ALA A 52 -23.50 -14.42 13.12
CA ALA A 52 -24.82 -14.54 12.49
C ALA A 52 -25.93 -14.87 13.53
N ASP A 53 -25.63 -15.78 14.47
CA ASP A 53 -26.55 -16.10 15.55
C ASP A 53 -26.75 -14.92 16.52
N GLN A 54 -25.65 -14.18 16.81
CA GLN A 54 -25.71 -12.97 17.64
C GLN A 54 -26.56 -11.89 16.98
N ALA A 55 -26.26 -11.55 15.71
CA ALA A 55 -27.00 -10.55 14.94
C ALA A 55 -28.49 -10.90 14.82
N PHE A 56 -28.81 -12.15 14.51
CA PHE A 56 -30.17 -12.62 14.46
C PHE A 56 -30.91 -12.40 15.80
N GLY A 57 -30.28 -12.79 16.92
CA GLY A 57 -30.85 -12.59 18.25
C GLY A 57 -31.08 -11.13 18.61
N LEU A 58 -30.15 -10.23 18.26
CA LEU A 58 -30.26 -8.78 18.50
C LEU A 58 -31.44 -8.19 17.68
N LEU A 59 -31.56 -8.58 16.42
CA LEU A 59 -32.65 -8.11 15.53
C LEU A 59 -34.01 -8.60 16.01
N GLU A 60 -34.12 -9.86 16.43
CA GLU A 60 -35.34 -10.42 17.04
C GLU A 60 -35.73 -9.71 18.37
N GLY A 61 -34.75 -9.14 19.06
CA GLY A 61 -34.95 -8.33 20.27
C GLY A 61 -35.30 -6.87 20.00
N GLY A 62 -35.35 -6.42 18.74
CA GLY A 62 -35.74 -5.06 18.36
C GLY A 62 -34.59 -4.08 18.21
N ALA A 63 -33.37 -4.53 17.97
CA ALA A 63 -32.28 -3.65 17.61
C ALA A 63 -32.56 -2.92 16.28
N ASP A 64 -32.31 -1.62 16.23
CA ASP A 64 -32.53 -0.74 15.07
C ASP A 64 -31.33 -0.73 14.13
N LEU A 65 -30.15 -1.01 14.64
CA LEU A 65 -28.89 -1.10 13.91
C LEU A 65 -27.96 -2.14 14.57
N LEU A 66 -26.95 -2.59 13.83
CA LEU A 66 -25.89 -3.46 14.37
C LEU A 66 -24.60 -2.66 14.48
N LEU A 67 -23.95 -2.71 15.65
CA LEU A 67 -22.68 -2.04 15.93
C LEU A 67 -21.60 -3.09 16.16
N ILE A 68 -20.78 -3.32 15.14
CA ILE A 68 -19.55 -4.11 15.24
C ILE A 68 -18.48 -3.20 15.82
N GLU A 69 -18.00 -3.50 17.03
CA GLU A 69 -17.14 -2.57 17.76
C GLU A 69 -15.93 -3.26 18.43
N THR A 70 -14.92 -2.45 18.74
CA THR A 70 -13.70 -2.84 19.47
C THR A 70 -12.92 -3.97 18.78
N CYS A 71 -13.03 -4.07 17.45
CA CYS A 71 -12.34 -5.11 16.70
C CYS A 71 -10.85 -4.83 16.56
N GLN A 72 -10.04 -5.84 16.84
CA GLN A 72 -8.58 -5.76 16.87
C GLN A 72 -7.89 -6.58 15.77
N ASP A 73 -8.66 -7.34 14.97
CA ASP A 73 -8.21 -8.21 13.89
C ASP A 73 -9.10 -8.01 12.66
N LEU A 74 -8.53 -7.62 11.52
CA LEU A 74 -9.29 -7.36 10.29
C LEU A 74 -10.04 -8.60 9.77
N LEU A 75 -9.48 -9.79 9.95
CA LEU A 75 -10.18 -11.03 9.57
C LEU A 75 -11.39 -11.28 10.48
N GLN A 76 -11.32 -10.90 11.75
CA GLN A 76 -12.44 -10.91 12.67
C GLN A 76 -13.54 -9.93 12.21
N VAL A 77 -13.16 -8.71 11.79
CA VAL A 77 -14.11 -7.72 11.25
C VAL A 77 -14.84 -8.29 10.04
N LYS A 78 -14.12 -8.88 9.09
CA LYS A 78 -14.74 -9.51 7.90
C LYS A 78 -15.74 -10.61 8.29
N ALA A 79 -15.38 -11.46 9.25
CA ALA A 79 -16.27 -12.51 9.76
C ALA A 79 -17.51 -11.92 10.44
N ALA A 80 -17.34 -10.82 11.21
CA ALA A 80 -18.45 -10.14 11.89
C ALA A 80 -19.42 -9.47 10.91
N VAL A 81 -18.91 -8.76 9.90
CA VAL A 81 -19.74 -8.14 8.86
C VAL A 81 -20.50 -9.20 8.04
N ALA A 82 -19.80 -10.26 7.61
CA ALA A 82 -20.45 -11.36 6.89
C ALA A 82 -21.48 -12.09 7.76
N GLY A 83 -21.23 -12.24 9.07
CA GLY A 83 -22.15 -12.76 10.07
C GLY A 83 -23.37 -11.87 10.27
N ALA A 84 -23.17 -10.55 10.38
CA ALA A 84 -24.25 -9.56 10.50
C ALA A 84 -25.19 -9.62 9.28
N HIS A 85 -24.64 -9.63 8.07
CA HIS A 85 -25.41 -9.79 6.84
C HIS A 85 -26.18 -11.12 6.78
N ALA A 86 -25.58 -12.22 7.25
CA ALA A 86 -26.27 -13.51 7.35
C ALA A 86 -27.42 -13.50 8.38
N GLY A 87 -27.20 -12.88 9.54
CA GLY A 87 -28.21 -12.66 10.57
C GLY A 87 -29.39 -11.83 10.08
N MET A 88 -29.11 -10.74 9.34
CA MET A 88 -30.15 -9.91 8.71
C MET A 88 -30.97 -10.67 7.67
N ARG A 89 -30.33 -11.46 6.79
CA ARG A 89 -31.07 -12.32 5.84
C ARG A 89 -31.97 -13.32 6.54
N ARG A 90 -31.49 -13.93 7.64
CA ARG A 90 -32.27 -14.87 8.46
C ARG A 90 -33.45 -14.19 9.17
N ALA A 91 -33.27 -12.96 9.64
CA ALA A 91 -34.32 -12.15 10.26
C ALA A 91 -35.31 -11.53 9.24
N GLY A 92 -35.00 -11.59 7.94
CA GLY A 92 -35.80 -10.92 6.90
C GLY A 92 -35.80 -9.39 7.02
N ARG A 93 -34.81 -8.80 7.70
CA ARG A 93 -34.76 -7.37 8.01
C ARG A 93 -33.35 -6.80 7.73
N ARG A 94 -33.26 -5.77 6.89
CA ARG A 94 -32.03 -4.98 6.68
C ARG A 94 -32.00 -3.80 7.67
N VAL A 95 -30.93 -3.64 8.38
CA VAL A 95 -30.66 -2.50 9.26
C VAL A 95 -29.27 -1.95 8.97
N PRO A 96 -28.96 -0.69 9.36
CA PRO A 96 -27.61 -0.16 9.23
C PRO A 96 -26.58 -0.98 10.02
N VAL A 97 -25.36 -1.07 9.47
CA VAL A 97 -24.20 -1.69 10.11
C VAL A 97 -23.13 -0.63 10.33
N ILE A 98 -22.82 -0.35 11.58
CA ILE A 98 -21.67 0.46 11.98
C ILE A 98 -20.53 -0.49 12.29
N THR A 99 -19.33 -0.22 11.75
CA THR A 99 -18.15 -1.03 11.99
C THR A 99 -17.02 -0.16 12.52
N GLN A 100 -16.54 -0.50 13.71
CA GLN A 100 -15.50 0.24 14.40
C GLN A 100 -14.32 -0.68 14.71
N VAL A 101 -13.13 -0.16 14.45
CA VAL A 101 -11.86 -0.79 14.81
C VAL A 101 -11.24 -0.07 16.02
N THR A 102 -10.35 -0.78 16.69
CA THR A 102 -9.61 -0.25 17.82
C THR A 102 -8.14 -0.09 17.45
N VAL A 103 -7.64 1.15 17.56
CA VAL A 103 -6.24 1.50 17.31
C VAL A 103 -5.60 1.86 18.65
N GLU A 104 -4.48 1.18 18.95
CA GLU A 104 -3.72 1.35 20.17
C GLU A 104 -2.86 2.64 20.13
N THR A 105 -2.23 2.97 21.24
CA THR A 105 -1.30 4.13 21.33
C THR A 105 -0.12 4.03 20.36
N THR A 106 0.18 2.83 19.84
CA THR A 106 1.18 2.62 18.79
C THR A 106 0.76 3.14 17.40
N GLY A 107 -0.48 3.64 17.26
CA GLY A 107 -1.04 4.06 15.97
C GLY A 107 -1.50 2.89 15.08
N GLN A 108 -1.56 1.69 15.63
CA GLN A 108 -1.94 0.45 14.91
C GLN A 108 -2.96 -0.36 15.71
N MET A 109 -3.73 -1.20 15.01
CA MET A 109 -4.53 -2.25 15.65
C MET A 109 -3.61 -3.29 16.29
N LEU A 110 -4.12 -4.11 17.19
CA LEU A 110 -3.35 -5.12 17.97
C LEU A 110 -2.44 -5.99 17.10
N LEU A 111 -2.86 -6.37 15.90
CA LEU A 111 -2.08 -7.20 14.98
C LEU A 111 -1.21 -6.39 13.99
N GLY A 112 -1.06 -5.08 14.20
CA GLY A 112 -0.18 -4.22 13.41
C GLY A 112 -0.83 -3.56 12.19
N SER A 113 -2.16 -3.65 12.03
CA SER A 113 -2.87 -2.98 10.94
C SER A 113 -2.95 -1.48 11.18
N ASP A 114 -2.58 -0.67 10.20
CA ASP A 114 -2.82 0.77 10.22
C ASP A 114 -4.26 1.10 9.79
N ILE A 115 -4.68 2.35 10.01
CA ILE A 115 -6.05 2.79 9.70
C ILE A 115 -6.34 2.76 8.19
N ALA A 116 -5.33 2.91 7.34
CA ALA A 116 -5.47 2.83 5.89
C ALA A 116 -5.77 1.38 5.46
N ALA A 117 -5.06 0.39 6.02
CA ALA A 117 -5.35 -1.02 5.79
C ALA A 117 -6.75 -1.39 6.28
N ALA A 118 -7.17 -0.86 7.44
CA ALA A 118 -8.49 -1.09 7.99
C ALA A 118 -9.58 -0.53 7.08
N LEU A 119 -9.48 0.72 6.63
CA LEU A 119 -10.40 1.33 5.68
C LEU A 119 -10.49 0.51 4.39
N THR A 120 -9.34 0.20 3.78
CA THR A 120 -9.24 -0.57 2.53
C THR A 120 -9.89 -1.94 2.63
N ALA A 121 -9.78 -2.62 3.78
CA ALA A 121 -10.33 -3.94 3.99
C ALA A 121 -11.85 -3.94 4.32
N ILE A 122 -12.35 -2.87 4.95
CA ILE A 122 -13.71 -2.82 5.52
C ILE A 122 -14.71 -2.14 4.57
N GLU A 123 -14.33 -1.03 3.92
CA GLU A 123 -15.27 -0.25 3.10
C GLU A 123 -15.93 -1.10 1.98
N PRO A 124 -15.20 -1.98 1.25
CA PRO A 124 -15.79 -2.84 0.22
C PRO A 124 -16.77 -3.90 0.74
N LEU A 125 -16.87 -4.13 2.05
CA LEU A 125 -17.80 -5.10 2.63
C LEU A 125 -19.25 -4.60 2.68
N GLY A 126 -19.52 -3.35 2.29
CA GLY A 126 -20.84 -2.76 2.24
C GLY A 126 -21.42 -2.43 3.62
N VAL A 127 -20.58 -1.90 4.50
CA VAL A 127 -20.99 -1.33 5.80
C VAL A 127 -21.55 0.08 5.61
N ASP A 128 -22.44 0.53 6.51
CA ASP A 128 -23.10 1.84 6.37
C ASP A 128 -22.34 2.97 7.06
N VAL A 129 -21.55 2.65 8.08
CA VAL A 129 -20.69 3.60 8.83
C VAL A 129 -19.39 2.91 9.21
N ILE A 130 -18.28 3.61 9.05
CA ILE A 130 -16.93 3.16 9.49
C ILE A 130 -16.45 4.06 10.61
N GLY A 131 -15.67 3.53 11.55
CA GLY A 131 -15.09 4.37 12.58
C GLY A 131 -14.17 3.66 13.54
N MET A 132 -13.99 4.30 14.68
CA MET A 132 -13.07 3.86 15.74
C MET A 132 -13.74 3.96 17.10
N ASN A 133 -13.38 3.05 17.98
CA ASN A 133 -13.77 3.14 19.39
C ASN A 133 -12.69 2.54 20.31
N CYS A 134 -12.75 2.91 21.58
CA CYS A 134 -11.95 2.35 22.67
C CYS A 134 -10.42 2.56 22.53
N ALA A 135 -9.63 1.86 23.34
CA ALA A 135 -8.17 1.92 23.55
C ALA A 135 -7.64 3.28 23.98
N THR A 136 -7.93 4.35 23.21
CA THR A 136 -7.34 5.68 23.40
C THR A 136 -8.41 6.74 23.61
N GLY A 137 -7.96 7.97 23.93
CA GLY A 137 -8.79 9.16 24.01
C GLY A 137 -8.90 9.91 22.69
N PRO A 138 -9.63 11.03 22.67
CA PRO A 138 -9.83 11.82 21.44
C PRO A 138 -8.54 12.39 20.85
N ALA A 139 -7.55 12.67 21.69
CA ALA A 139 -6.28 13.26 21.24
C ALA A 139 -5.52 12.30 20.31
N GLU A 140 -5.38 11.05 20.72
CA GLU A 140 -4.69 10.01 19.97
C GLU A 140 -5.47 9.58 18.72
N MET A 141 -6.81 9.68 18.75
CA MET A 141 -7.64 9.33 17.59
C MET A 141 -7.61 10.37 16.46
N GLY A 142 -7.17 11.60 16.73
CA GLY A 142 -7.25 12.72 15.79
C GLY A 142 -6.59 12.46 14.44
N GLU A 143 -5.37 11.90 14.42
CA GLU A 143 -4.64 11.55 13.19
C GLU A 143 -5.41 10.51 12.33
N HIS A 144 -5.92 9.48 12.98
CA HIS A 144 -6.64 8.40 12.31
C HIS A 144 -7.99 8.85 11.75
N LEU A 145 -8.71 9.69 12.52
CA LEU A 145 -9.99 10.28 12.08
C LEU A 145 -9.79 11.24 10.91
N ARG A 146 -8.71 12.02 10.91
CA ARG A 146 -8.34 12.87 9.77
C ARG A 146 -8.14 12.03 8.52
N TYR A 147 -7.38 10.92 8.59
CA TYR A 147 -7.19 10.00 7.48
C TYR A 147 -8.54 9.45 6.97
N LEU A 148 -9.40 8.97 7.87
CA LEU A 148 -10.73 8.48 7.50
C LEU A 148 -11.57 9.60 6.85
N ALA A 149 -11.53 10.83 7.37
CA ALA A 149 -12.27 11.96 6.83
C ALA A 149 -11.83 12.31 5.39
N GLN A 150 -10.55 12.15 5.10
CA GLN A 150 -9.96 12.44 3.79
C GLN A 150 -10.21 11.34 2.75
N HIS A 151 -10.35 10.07 3.16
CA HIS A 151 -10.33 8.94 2.22
C HIS A 151 -11.61 8.08 2.22
N ALA A 152 -12.34 8.00 3.35
CA ALA A 152 -13.53 7.16 3.43
C ALA A 152 -14.73 7.80 2.73
N ARG A 153 -15.36 7.08 1.81
CA ARG A 153 -16.65 7.47 1.21
C ARG A 153 -17.82 7.25 2.17
N THR A 154 -17.68 6.27 3.03
CA THR A 154 -18.67 5.88 4.03
C THR A 154 -18.74 6.90 5.16
N PRO A 155 -19.93 7.22 5.73
CA PRO A 155 -20.09 8.03 6.93
C PRO A 155 -19.20 7.55 8.07
N LEU A 156 -18.79 8.47 8.96
CA LEU A 156 -17.80 8.21 9.99
C LEU A 156 -18.38 8.21 11.40
N SER A 157 -17.79 7.37 12.27
CA SER A 157 -18.10 7.29 13.70
C SER A 157 -16.85 7.35 14.58
N CYS A 158 -17.01 7.90 15.81
CA CYS A 158 -15.96 7.91 16.83
C CYS A 158 -16.55 7.80 18.23
N LEU A 159 -16.14 6.77 18.97
CA LEU A 159 -16.51 6.53 20.36
C LEU A 159 -15.25 6.32 21.22
N PRO A 160 -14.53 7.39 21.59
CA PRO A 160 -13.29 7.30 22.34
C PRO A 160 -13.54 6.93 23.81
N ASN A 161 -12.49 6.52 24.50
CA ASN A 161 -12.48 6.49 25.95
C ASN A 161 -12.45 7.93 26.51
N ALA A 162 -12.81 8.08 27.77
CA ALA A 162 -12.64 9.34 28.50
C ALA A 162 -11.16 9.60 28.86
N GLY A 163 -10.29 9.55 27.84
CA GLY A 163 -8.83 9.62 27.92
C GLY A 163 -8.17 8.26 28.12
N LEU A 164 -6.84 8.25 28.22
CA LEU A 164 -6.08 7.05 28.55
C LEU A 164 -6.29 6.65 30.02
N PRO A 165 -6.52 5.37 30.33
CA PRO A 165 -6.73 4.94 31.71
C PRO A 165 -5.45 5.06 32.55
N GLU A 166 -5.56 5.65 33.73
CA GLU A 166 -4.55 5.66 34.78
C GLU A 166 -4.94 4.69 35.90
N LEU A 167 -3.96 4.11 36.58
CA LEU A 167 -4.23 3.33 37.78
C LEU A 167 -4.24 4.27 39.02
N ARG A 168 -5.41 4.41 39.65
CA ARG A 168 -5.56 5.10 40.92
C ARG A 168 -6.15 4.15 41.95
N ASP A 169 -5.47 3.93 43.05
CA ASP A 169 -5.87 2.98 44.09
C ASP A 169 -6.20 1.58 43.56
N GLY A 170 -5.44 1.11 42.57
CA GLY A 170 -5.61 -0.21 41.95
C GLY A 170 -6.84 -0.33 41.03
N LYS A 171 -7.51 0.78 40.69
CA LYS A 171 -8.64 0.82 39.76
C LYS A 171 -8.34 1.71 38.56
N PRO A 172 -8.85 1.35 37.36
CA PRO A 172 -8.73 2.23 36.20
C PRO A 172 -9.52 3.52 36.45
N TRP A 173 -8.86 4.66 36.25
CA TRP A 173 -9.45 5.99 36.29
C TRP A 173 -9.19 6.69 34.96
N TYR A 174 -10.19 7.39 34.45
CA TYR A 174 -10.14 8.06 33.16
C TYR A 174 -10.11 9.57 33.36
N PRO A 175 -9.05 10.28 32.88
CA PRO A 175 -8.80 11.66 33.25
C PRO A 175 -9.62 12.69 32.46
N LEU A 176 -10.12 12.35 31.27
CA LEU A 176 -10.79 13.30 30.38
C LEU A 176 -12.12 13.77 30.97
N THR A 177 -12.30 15.08 31.03
CA THR A 177 -13.53 15.69 31.55
C THR A 177 -14.68 15.70 30.53
N PRO A 178 -15.94 15.81 30.96
CA PRO A 178 -17.08 15.99 30.07
C PRO A 178 -16.95 17.13 29.07
N THR A 179 -16.36 18.25 29.49
CA THR A 179 -16.15 19.43 28.64
C THR A 179 -15.13 19.15 27.54
N GLU A 180 -14.00 18.54 27.89
CA GLU A 180 -12.96 18.20 26.92
C GLU A 180 -13.47 17.20 25.87
N LEU A 181 -14.28 16.20 26.27
CA LEU A 181 -14.91 15.28 25.33
C LEU A 181 -15.86 16.02 24.38
N ALA A 182 -16.69 16.95 24.90
CA ALA A 182 -17.62 17.74 24.11
C ALA A 182 -16.90 18.65 23.10
N GLU A 183 -15.79 19.26 23.49
CA GLU A 183 -14.94 20.09 22.62
C GLU A 183 -14.30 19.25 21.52
N ALA A 184 -13.75 18.07 21.86
CA ALA A 184 -13.17 17.16 20.89
C ALA A 184 -14.20 16.69 19.84
N HIS A 185 -15.39 16.28 20.27
CA HIS A 185 -16.46 15.89 19.35
C HIS A 185 -16.99 17.04 18.50
N THR A 186 -17.05 18.26 19.09
CA THR A 186 -17.40 19.45 18.29
C THR A 186 -16.41 19.63 17.14
N ARG A 187 -15.11 19.55 17.43
CA ARG A 187 -14.06 19.59 16.41
C ARG A 187 -14.22 18.47 15.38
N PHE A 188 -14.40 17.23 15.80
CA PHE A 188 -14.53 16.08 14.88
C PHE A 188 -15.75 16.21 13.96
N VAL A 189 -16.87 16.71 14.46
CA VAL A 189 -18.06 16.94 13.65
C VAL A 189 -17.87 18.10 12.66
N THR A 190 -17.25 19.20 13.09
CA THR A 190 -17.09 20.42 12.29
C THR A 190 -15.87 20.39 11.36
N GLU A 191 -14.79 19.67 11.70
CA GLU A 191 -13.57 19.59 10.86
C GLU A 191 -13.52 18.31 10.03
N PHE A 192 -13.91 17.17 10.63
CA PHE A 192 -13.80 15.85 9.96
C PHE A 192 -15.14 15.30 9.45
N GLY A 193 -16.25 16.00 9.73
CA GLY A 193 -17.57 15.61 9.23
C GLY A 193 -18.09 14.28 9.79
N LEU A 194 -17.77 13.95 11.07
CA LEU A 194 -18.26 12.75 11.71
C LEU A 194 -19.79 12.80 11.89
N SER A 195 -20.44 11.69 11.54
CA SER A 195 -21.91 11.54 11.60
C SER A 195 -22.39 10.87 12.87
N VAL A 196 -21.57 10.04 13.52
CA VAL A 196 -21.90 9.32 14.75
C VAL A 196 -20.79 9.56 15.77
N VAL A 197 -21.13 10.10 16.92
CA VAL A 197 -20.19 10.38 18.02
C VAL A 197 -20.76 9.93 19.35
N GLY A 198 -19.89 9.64 20.30
CA GLY A 198 -20.30 9.18 21.62
C GLY A 198 -19.11 8.92 22.52
N GLY A 199 -19.18 7.89 23.34
CA GLY A 199 -18.09 7.53 24.23
C GLY A 199 -18.01 6.04 24.48
N CYS A 200 -16.85 5.56 24.91
CA CYS A 200 -16.59 4.19 25.30
C CYS A 200 -16.19 4.14 26.79
N CYS A 201 -15.10 3.48 27.14
CA CYS A 201 -14.68 3.29 28.52
C CYS A 201 -14.47 4.62 29.28
N GLY A 202 -14.94 4.67 30.51
CA GLY A 202 -14.81 5.85 31.39
C GLY A 202 -15.82 6.98 31.13
N THR A 203 -16.58 6.95 30.05
CA THR A 203 -17.61 7.95 29.79
C THR A 203 -18.82 7.75 30.72
N THR A 204 -19.34 8.85 31.22
CA THR A 204 -20.48 8.90 32.12
C THR A 204 -21.68 9.56 31.44
N PRO A 205 -22.90 9.51 32.03
CA PRO A 205 -24.05 10.26 31.52
C PRO A 205 -23.77 11.76 31.36
N GLU A 206 -22.94 12.35 32.21
CA GLU A 206 -22.55 13.76 32.14
C GLU A 206 -21.70 14.05 30.89
N HIS A 207 -20.78 13.16 30.53
CA HIS A 207 -20.00 13.28 29.29
C HIS A 207 -20.93 13.31 28.07
N ILE A 208 -21.86 12.35 27.99
CA ILE A 208 -22.81 12.28 26.86
C ILE A 208 -23.75 13.48 26.84
N ARG A 209 -24.24 13.96 28.01
CA ARG A 209 -25.07 15.15 28.08
C ARG A 209 -24.37 16.38 27.49
N GLN A 210 -23.13 16.64 27.87
CA GLN A 210 -22.36 17.78 27.36
C GLN A 210 -22.07 17.66 25.87
N VAL A 211 -21.78 16.45 25.37
CA VAL A 211 -21.64 16.21 23.92
C VAL A 211 -22.93 16.54 23.17
N VAL A 212 -24.08 16.06 23.67
CA VAL A 212 -25.39 16.34 23.07
C VAL A 212 -25.71 17.84 23.09
N ASP A 213 -25.45 18.52 24.21
CA ASP A 213 -25.69 19.96 24.34
C ASP A 213 -24.79 20.79 23.41
N ALA A 214 -23.50 20.41 23.30
CA ALA A 214 -22.53 21.08 22.43
C ALA A 214 -22.84 20.91 20.94
N LEU A 215 -23.40 19.77 20.55
CA LEU A 215 -23.74 19.44 19.16
C LEU A 215 -25.19 19.84 18.79
N ALA A 216 -25.99 20.35 19.71
CA ALA A 216 -27.37 20.74 19.46
C ALA A 216 -27.48 21.75 18.30
N GLY A 217 -28.22 21.38 17.25
CA GLY A 217 -28.41 22.20 16.05
C GLY A 217 -27.19 22.27 15.10
N ARG A 218 -26.11 21.51 15.37
CA ARG A 218 -24.96 21.39 14.46
C ARG A 218 -25.12 20.19 13.51
N ALA A 219 -24.79 20.40 12.26
CA ALA A 219 -24.68 19.33 11.27
C ALA A 219 -23.20 18.98 11.04
N PRO A 220 -22.87 17.73 10.66
CA PRO A 220 -21.54 17.39 10.21
C PRO A 220 -21.14 18.22 8.99
N SER A 221 -19.88 18.65 8.94
CA SER A 221 -19.35 19.32 7.75
C SER A 221 -19.37 18.36 6.55
N PRO A 222 -19.71 18.84 5.35
CA PRO A 222 -19.60 18.06 4.14
C PRO A 222 -18.16 17.57 3.93
N ARG A 223 -18.01 16.34 3.46
CA ARG A 223 -16.70 15.76 3.11
C ARG A 223 -16.65 15.52 1.60
N GLU A 224 -15.50 15.75 1.02
CA GLU A 224 -15.17 15.38 -0.36
C GLU A 224 -13.96 14.42 -0.31
N PRO A 225 -14.18 13.15 0.00
CA PRO A 225 -13.10 12.20 0.20
C PRO A 225 -12.35 11.93 -1.11
N LEU A 226 -11.02 11.97 -1.03
CA LEU A 226 -10.11 11.53 -2.08
C LEU A 226 -10.01 10.01 -2.01
N HIS A 227 -11.00 9.33 -2.61
CA HIS A 227 -11.00 7.88 -2.65
C HIS A 227 -9.89 7.38 -3.57
N GLU A 228 -9.07 6.49 -3.04
CA GLU A 228 -7.98 5.85 -3.75
C GLU A 228 -8.18 4.33 -3.72
N PRO A 229 -8.63 3.72 -4.84
CA PRO A 229 -8.80 2.28 -4.90
C PRO A 229 -7.49 1.57 -4.58
N SER A 230 -7.54 0.68 -3.57
CA SER A 230 -6.35 0.08 -2.98
C SER A 230 -6.59 -1.39 -2.66
N LEU A 231 -5.50 -2.15 -2.59
CA LEU A 231 -5.41 -3.45 -1.92
C LEU A 231 -4.79 -3.26 -0.54
N SER A 232 -4.84 -4.27 0.33
CA SER A 232 -4.09 -4.21 1.58
C SER A 232 -3.56 -5.58 2.02
N SER A 233 -2.39 -5.57 2.65
CA SER A 233 -1.96 -6.65 3.53
C SER A 233 -2.72 -6.56 4.86
N LEU A 234 -2.33 -7.37 5.84
CA LEU A 234 -2.79 -7.16 7.21
C LEU A 234 -2.33 -5.81 7.76
N TYR A 235 -1.19 -5.30 7.31
CA TYR A 235 -0.47 -4.19 7.94
C TYR A 235 -0.72 -2.83 7.29
N GLN A 236 -0.71 -2.77 5.96
CA GLN A 236 -0.74 -1.51 5.20
C GLN A 236 -1.56 -1.61 3.92
N SER A 237 -2.07 -0.47 3.48
CA SER A 237 -2.73 -0.28 2.20
C SER A 237 -1.70 -0.09 1.08
N VAL A 238 -2.02 -0.59 -0.11
CA VAL A 238 -1.26 -0.41 -1.35
C VAL A 238 -2.21 0.07 -2.44
N PRO A 239 -2.08 1.31 -2.92
CA PRO A 239 -2.88 1.83 -4.01
C PRO A 239 -2.74 0.99 -5.28
N LEU A 240 -3.84 0.81 -6.01
CA LEU A 240 -3.81 0.17 -7.32
C LEU A 240 -3.13 1.07 -8.37
N ASP A 241 -3.32 2.38 -8.25
CA ASP A 241 -2.64 3.36 -9.08
C ASP A 241 -1.32 3.77 -8.42
N GLN A 242 -0.21 3.67 -9.16
CA GLN A 242 1.12 4.03 -8.66
C GLN A 242 1.55 5.37 -9.28
N ASP A 243 2.05 6.31 -8.46
CA ASP A 243 2.38 7.66 -8.92
C ASP A 243 3.52 7.72 -9.95
N THR A 244 4.52 6.83 -9.80
CA THR A 244 5.76 6.90 -10.58
C THR A 244 6.04 5.67 -11.44
N THR A 245 5.22 4.61 -11.27
CA THR A 245 5.46 3.32 -11.93
C THR A 245 4.13 2.58 -12.14
N TYR A 246 4.17 1.30 -12.43
CA TYR A 246 3.04 0.39 -12.46
C TYR A 246 2.97 -0.44 -11.17
N LEU A 247 1.80 -0.99 -10.85
CA LEU A 247 1.66 -1.94 -9.74
C LEU A 247 2.39 -3.25 -10.09
N THR A 248 3.48 -3.51 -9.40
CA THR A 248 4.31 -4.70 -9.62
C THR A 248 3.74 -5.89 -8.86
N VAL A 249 3.31 -6.93 -9.59
CA VAL A 249 2.84 -8.19 -9.03
C VAL A 249 3.95 -9.24 -9.19
N GLY A 250 4.47 -9.74 -8.07
CA GLY A 250 5.58 -10.70 -8.06
C GLY A 250 5.12 -12.11 -8.47
N GLU A 251 5.67 -12.64 -9.57
CA GLU A 251 5.24 -13.88 -10.22
C GLU A 251 5.83 -15.19 -9.63
N ARG A 252 6.77 -15.10 -8.66
CA ARG A 252 7.55 -16.28 -8.25
C ARG A 252 6.90 -17.14 -7.16
N CYS A 253 5.78 -16.73 -6.56
CA CYS A 253 4.99 -17.56 -5.65
C CYS A 253 3.90 -18.38 -6.36
N ASN A 254 4.10 -18.65 -7.64
CA ASN A 254 3.19 -19.40 -8.48
C ASN A 254 3.82 -20.76 -8.87
N ALA A 255 3.16 -21.86 -8.48
CA ALA A 255 3.66 -23.23 -8.69
C ALA A 255 3.75 -23.60 -10.18
N ASN A 256 2.93 -22.97 -11.04
CA ASN A 256 2.98 -23.18 -12.48
C ASN A 256 4.11 -22.37 -13.15
N GLY A 257 4.39 -21.17 -12.64
CA GLY A 257 5.40 -20.26 -13.21
C GLY A 257 6.80 -20.41 -12.61
N SER A 258 6.94 -20.90 -11.37
CA SER A 258 8.19 -20.97 -10.62
C SER A 258 8.55 -22.40 -10.22
N ARG A 259 9.58 -22.96 -10.86
CA ARG A 259 10.08 -24.30 -10.51
C ARG A 259 10.51 -24.36 -9.03
N LYS A 260 11.27 -23.36 -8.55
CA LYS A 260 11.74 -23.30 -7.16
C LYS A 260 10.56 -23.35 -6.17
N PHE A 261 9.53 -22.54 -6.42
CA PHE A 261 8.35 -22.50 -5.54
C PHE A 261 7.56 -23.80 -5.57
N ARG A 262 7.37 -24.37 -6.75
CA ARG A 262 6.72 -25.68 -6.93
C ARG A 262 7.45 -26.81 -6.19
N ASP A 263 8.77 -26.88 -6.32
CA ASP A 263 9.56 -27.93 -5.69
C ASP A 263 9.43 -27.82 -4.14
N LEU A 264 9.53 -26.60 -3.57
CA LEU A 264 9.29 -26.32 -2.15
C LEU A 264 7.87 -26.72 -1.71
N MET A 265 6.85 -26.42 -2.52
CA MET A 265 5.47 -26.80 -2.25
C MET A 265 5.30 -28.32 -2.20
N LEU A 266 5.91 -29.05 -3.15
CA LEU A 266 5.83 -30.52 -3.21
C LEU A 266 6.57 -31.18 -2.04
N GLU A 267 7.64 -30.58 -1.55
CA GLU A 267 8.40 -31.00 -0.36
C GLU A 267 7.69 -30.60 0.95
N GLY A 268 6.68 -29.73 0.92
CA GLY A 268 6.00 -29.19 2.09
C GLY A 268 6.83 -28.17 2.87
N ASP A 269 7.85 -27.59 2.26
CA ASP A 269 8.70 -26.54 2.85
C ASP A 269 8.01 -25.17 2.83
N LEU A 270 7.13 -24.95 3.77
CA LEU A 270 6.40 -23.68 3.94
C LEU A 270 7.33 -22.51 4.23
N ASP A 271 8.40 -22.70 4.99
CA ASP A 271 9.34 -21.63 5.33
C ASP A 271 10.16 -21.22 4.10
N GLY A 272 10.54 -22.17 3.25
CA GLY A 272 11.11 -21.90 1.95
C GLY A 272 10.18 -21.13 1.01
N MET A 273 8.89 -21.51 0.95
CA MET A 273 7.88 -20.78 0.16
C MET A 273 7.71 -19.34 0.64
N VAL A 274 7.62 -19.10 1.95
CA VAL A 274 7.58 -17.75 2.54
C VAL A 274 8.89 -17.00 2.28
N GLY A 275 10.02 -17.69 2.25
CA GLY A 275 11.31 -17.14 1.87
C GLY A 275 11.28 -16.53 0.45
N VAL A 276 10.69 -17.25 -0.52
CA VAL A 276 10.47 -16.73 -1.90
C VAL A 276 9.59 -15.48 -1.91
N ALA A 277 8.53 -15.46 -1.11
CA ALA A 277 7.66 -14.29 -0.97
C ALA A 277 8.43 -13.07 -0.45
N LYS A 278 9.19 -13.23 0.64
CA LYS A 278 10.00 -12.15 1.24
C LYS A 278 11.11 -11.65 0.31
N GLU A 279 11.67 -12.53 -0.52
CA GLU A 279 12.64 -12.14 -1.53
C GLU A 279 12.02 -11.18 -2.55
N GLN A 280 10.85 -11.50 -3.09
CA GLN A 280 10.14 -10.65 -4.04
C GLN A 280 9.71 -9.28 -3.44
N ILE A 281 9.28 -9.28 -2.18
CA ILE A 281 8.96 -8.03 -1.47
C ILE A 281 10.21 -7.14 -1.39
N ARG A 282 11.37 -7.69 -1.05
CA ARG A 282 12.64 -6.95 -1.04
C ARG A 282 13.06 -6.46 -2.42
N GLU A 283 12.69 -7.17 -3.47
CA GLU A 283 12.90 -6.77 -4.87
C GLU A 283 11.87 -5.75 -5.37
N GLY A 284 10.94 -5.31 -4.54
CA GLY A 284 9.99 -4.24 -4.85
C GLY A 284 8.64 -4.72 -5.41
N ALA A 285 8.24 -5.96 -5.19
CA ALA A 285 6.88 -6.38 -5.48
C ALA A 285 5.89 -5.62 -4.56
N HIS A 286 4.85 -5.06 -5.15
CA HIS A 286 3.76 -4.38 -4.46
C HIS A 286 2.65 -5.36 -4.06
N VAL A 287 2.49 -6.46 -4.79
CA VAL A 287 1.53 -7.56 -4.59
C VAL A 287 2.25 -8.87 -4.88
N LEU A 288 1.86 -9.96 -4.24
CA LEU A 288 2.37 -11.30 -4.54
C LEU A 288 1.28 -12.13 -5.23
N ASP A 289 1.58 -12.65 -6.43
CA ASP A 289 0.77 -13.66 -7.10
C ASP A 289 1.05 -15.04 -6.48
N VAL A 290 0.02 -15.65 -5.88
CA VAL A 290 0.12 -16.91 -5.13
C VAL A 290 -0.76 -17.97 -5.76
N CYS A 291 -0.14 -19.00 -6.34
CA CYS A 291 -0.81 -20.13 -6.96
C CYS A 291 -0.21 -21.45 -6.44
N VAL A 292 -1.08 -22.33 -5.96
CA VAL A 292 -0.73 -23.69 -5.50
C VAL A 292 -1.34 -24.79 -6.37
N ASP A 293 -1.97 -24.41 -7.49
CA ASP A 293 -2.59 -25.37 -8.40
C ASP A 293 -1.54 -26.30 -8.98
N TYR A 294 -1.73 -27.61 -8.81
CA TYR A 294 -0.85 -28.64 -9.34
C TYR A 294 -1.65 -29.88 -9.70
N VAL A 295 -1.32 -30.50 -10.84
CA VAL A 295 -2.04 -31.66 -11.38
C VAL A 295 -2.05 -32.80 -10.36
N GLY A 296 -3.24 -33.30 -10.04
CA GLY A 296 -3.44 -34.44 -9.14
C GLY A 296 -3.33 -34.10 -7.65
N ARG A 297 -3.29 -32.82 -7.27
CA ARG A 297 -3.24 -32.35 -5.88
C ARG A 297 -4.46 -31.49 -5.55
N ASP A 298 -5.02 -31.67 -4.37
CA ASP A 298 -6.06 -30.80 -3.84
C ASP A 298 -5.39 -29.50 -3.35
N GLY A 299 -5.68 -28.38 -4.02
CA GLY A 299 -5.07 -27.08 -3.73
C GLY A 299 -5.67 -26.37 -2.51
N ALA A 300 -6.88 -26.68 -2.10
CA ALA A 300 -7.55 -25.96 -1.04
C ALA A 300 -6.84 -26.06 0.32
N PRO A 301 -6.39 -27.24 0.79
CA PRO A 301 -5.57 -27.36 1.99
C PRO A 301 -4.22 -26.66 1.88
N ASP A 302 -3.57 -26.70 0.72
CA ASP A 302 -2.28 -26.05 0.51
C ASP A 302 -2.42 -24.53 0.57
N MET A 303 -3.45 -23.98 -0.09
CA MET A 303 -3.76 -22.56 -0.06
C MET A 303 -4.13 -22.10 1.36
N ASP A 304 -4.92 -22.88 2.10
CA ASP A 304 -5.31 -22.57 3.47
C ASP A 304 -4.08 -22.38 4.38
N VAL A 305 -3.14 -23.32 4.33
CA VAL A 305 -1.94 -23.27 5.17
C VAL A 305 -0.98 -22.17 4.73
N LEU A 306 -0.75 -22.02 3.43
CA LEU A 306 0.16 -21.00 2.89
C LEU A 306 -0.38 -19.60 3.11
N ALA A 307 -1.67 -19.37 2.83
CA ALA A 307 -2.30 -18.06 3.05
C ALA A 307 -2.30 -17.66 4.53
N ALA A 308 -2.49 -18.61 5.46
CA ALA A 308 -2.37 -18.36 6.90
C ALA A 308 -0.97 -17.87 7.30
N ARG A 309 0.09 -18.42 6.68
CA ARG A 309 1.46 -17.96 6.92
C ARG A 309 1.72 -16.59 6.28
N LEU A 310 1.32 -16.40 5.03
CA LEU A 310 1.50 -15.14 4.31
C LEU A 310 0.69 -13.99 4.94
N ALA A 311 -0.51 -14.25 5.46
CA ALA A 311 -1.32 -13.26 6.16
C ALA A 311 -0.55 -12.55 7.28
N GLN A 312 0.32 -13.25 8.00
CA GLN A 312 1.09 -12.71 9.11
C GLN A 312 2.50 -12.26 8.72
N GLN A 313 3.05 -12.74 7.59
CA GLN A 313 4.45 -12.53 7.24
C GLN A 313 4.67 -11.69 5.98
N SER A 314 3.61 -11.46 5.19
CA SER A 314 3.66 -10.56 4.04
C SER A 314 3.28 -9.14 4.44
N THR A 315 4.12 -8.18 4.12
CA THR A 315 3.82 -6.75 4.27
C THR A 315 3.08 -6.18 3.06
N VAL A 316 2.90 -6.97 1.99
CA VAL A 316 2.18 -6.58 0.77
C VAL A 316 0.93 -7.44 0.57
N PRO A 317 -0.09 -6.94 -0.15
CA PRO A 317 -1.30 -7.69 -0.46
C PRO A 317 -1.02 -8.97 -1.25
N ILE A 318 -1.99 -9.88 -1.23
CA ILE A 318 -1.94 -11.16 -1.93
C ILE A 318 -2.93 -11.16 -3.09
N MET A 319 -2.46 -11.58 -4.26
CA MET A 319 -3.26 -12.01 -5.39
C MET A 319 -3.41 -13.54 -5.28
N LEU A 320 -4.64 -14.01 -5.11
CA LEU A 320 -4.93 -15.43 -5.08
C LEU A 320 -5.20 -15.91 -6.51
N ASP A 321 -4.35 -16.78 -7.03
CA ASP A 321 -4.44 -17.31 -8.39
C ASP A 321 -4.83 -18.80 -8.36
N SER A 322 -6.02 -19.10 -8.85
CA SER A 322 -6.49 -20.47 -9.03
C SER A 322 -7.67 -20.54 -10.00
N THR A 323 -7.73 -21.63 -10.73
CA THR A 323 -8.90 -21.99 -11.54
C THR A 323 -10.05 -22.55 -10.71
N GLN A 324 -9.81 -22.92 -9.44
CA GLN A 324 -10.77 -23.56 -8.55
C GLN A 324 -11.30 -22.56 -7.51
N ALA A 325 -12.63 -22.43 -7.43
CA ALA A 325 -13.26 -21.46 -6.53
C ALA A 325 -13.06 -21.79 -5.04
N ASP A 326 -13.00 -23.07 -4.68
CA ASP A 326 -12.73 -23.54 -3.31
C ASP A 326 -11.30 -23.24 -2.84
N VAL A 327 -10.33 -23.31 -3.74
CA VAL A 327 -8.94 -22.88 -3.47
C VAL A 327 -8.88 -21.38 -3.19
N LEU A 328 -9.57 -20.57 -3.99
CA LEU A 328 -9.69 -19.12 -3.78
C LEU A 328 -10.35 -18.81 -2.43
N GLU A 329 -11.46 -19.48 -2.11
CA GLU A 329 -12.17 -19.23 -0.85
C GLU A 329 -11.34 -19.67 0.36
N ALA A 330 -10.56 -20.76 0.25
CA ALA A 330 -9.64 -21.19 1.30
C ALA A 330 -8.62 -20.09 1.64
N GLY A 331 -8.02 -19.46 0.63
CA GLY A 331 -7.12 -18.34 0.80
C GLY A 331 -7.80 -17.10 1.41
N LEU A 332 -8.95 -16.70 0.87
CA LEU A 332 -9.70 -15.53 1.35
C LEU A 332 -10.10 -15.63 2.82
N LYS A 333 -10.39 -16.83 3.33
CA LYS A 333 -10.71 -17.09 4.74
C LYS A 333 -9.52 -16.89 5.69
N ARG A 334 -8.31 -16.66 5.17
CA ARG A 334 -7.10 -16.41 5.95
C ARG A 334 -6.61 -14.96 5.88
N LEU A 335 -7.07 -14.18 4.89
CA LEU A 335 -6.58 -12.85 4.61
C LEU A 335 -7.46 -11.77 5.26
N GLY A 336 -6.93 -11.12 6.30
CA GLY A 336 -7.58 -9.95 6.93
C GLY A 336 -7.58 -8.72 6.03
N GLY A 337 -6.51 -8.48 5.28
CA GLY A 337 -6.41 -7.40 4.30
C GLY A 337 -7.29 -7.60 3.07
N ARG A 338 -7.29 -6.63 2.16
CA ARG A 338 -8.01 -6.68 0.88
C ARG A 338 -7.17 -7.38 -0.18
N ALA A 339 -7.55 -8.60 -0.54
CA ALA A 339 -6.92 -9.39 -1.59
C ALA A 339 -7.44 -9.04 -2.98
N ILE A 340 -6.76 -9.53 -4.03
CA ILE A 340 -7.26 -9.58 -5.39
C ILE A 340 -7.36 -11.04 -5.84
N ILE A 341 -8.41 -11.38 -6.56
CA ILE A 341 -8.66 -12.72 -7.08
C ILE A 341 -8.24 -12.78 -8.57
N ASN A 342 -7.40 -13.71 -8.92
CA ASN A 342 -7.02 -14.04 -10.29
C ASN A 342 -7.59 -15.44 -10.63
N SER A 343 -8.68 -15.61 -11.35
CA SER A 343 -9.38 -14.62 -12.14
C SER A 343 -10.87 -15.00 -12.40
N ILE A 344 -11.59 -14.09 -13.05
CA ILE A 344 -12.87 -14.37 -13.72
C ILE A 344 -12.69 -14.35 -15.24
N ASN A 345 -13.53 -15.06 -15.95
CA ASN A 345 -13.61 -15.11 -17.41
C ASN A 345 -14.98 -15.62 -17.86
N LEU A 346 -15.17 -15.77 -19.17
CA LEU A 346 -16.38 -16.28 -19.78
C LEU A 346 -16.14 -17.56 -20.60
N GLU A 347 -15.05 -18.32 -20.35
CA GLU A 347 -14.69 -19.54 -21.07
C GLU A 347 -15.84 -20.57 -21.04
N ASP A 348 -16.46 -20.75 -19.88
CA ASP A 348 -17.65 -21.58 -19.68
C ASP A 348 -18.94 -20.74 -19.53
N GLY A 349 -19.04 -19.62 -20.25
CA GLY A 349 -20.12 -18.65 -20.08
C GLY A 349 -20.06 -17.95 -18.73
N GLU A 350 -21.21 -17.73 -18.09
CA GLU A 350 -21.28 -16.95 -16.86
C GLU A 350 -20.97 -17.76 -15.58
N ALA A 351 -20.83 -19.08 -15.66
CA ALA A 351 -20.70 -19.95 -14.49
C ALA A 351 -19.56 -19.56 -13.54
N ARG A 352 -18.39 -19.20 -14.10
CA ARG A 352 -17.22 -18.74 -13.32
C ARG A 352 -17.52 -17.42 -12.61
N MET A 353 -18.19 -16.47 -13.27
CA MET A 353 -18.56 -15.20 -12.68
C MET A 353 -19.60 -15.37 -11.58
N ASP A 354 -20.60 -16.23 -11.79
CA ASP A 354 -21.64 -16.54 -10.80
C ASP A 354 -21.08 -17.19 -9.52
N ALA A 355 -19.96 -17.91 -9.63
CA ALA A 355 -19.26 -18.47 -8.47
C ALA A 355 -18.37 -17.45 -7.76
N VAL A 356 -17.58 -16.66 -8.49
CA VAL A 356 -16.49 -15.86 -7.96
C VAL A 356 -16.92 -14.43 -7.59
N CYS A 357 -17.79 -13.77 -8.36
CA CYS A 357 -18.21 -12.40 -8.05
C CYS A 357 -18.93 -12.25 -6.70
N PRO A 358 -19.86 -13.16 -6.30
CA PRO A 358 -20.44 -13.11 -4.95
C PRO A 358 -19.42 -13.36 -3.85
N MET A 359 -18.37 -14.15 -4.12
CA MET A 359 -17.25 -14.38 -3.21
C MET A 359 -16.46 -13.08 -3.05
N ALA A 360 -16.07 -12.42 -4.15
CA ALA A 360 -15.36 -11.14 -4.12
C ALA A 360 -16.10 -10.10 -3.27
N ARG A 361 -17.42 -9.94 -3.45
CA ARG A 361 -18.22 -9.05 -2.61
C ARG A 361 -18.22 -9.43 -1.13
N ARG A 362 -18.30 -10.73 -0.82
CA ARG A 362 -18.32 -11.22 0.57
C ARG A 362 -17.04 -10.91 1.33
N TYR A 363 -15.91 -11.01 0.65
CA TYR A 363 -14.58 -10.80 1.24
C TYR A 363 -13.99 -9.43 0.94
N GLY A 364 -14.69 -8.59 0.15
CA GLY A 364 -14.22 -7.26 -0.25
C GLY A 364 -13.04 -7.29 -1.22
N ALA A 365 -12.86 -8.38 -2.00
CA ALA A 365 -11.72 -8.55 -2.88
C ALA A 365 -11.91 -7.83 -4.24
N ALA A 366 -10.80 -7.38 -4.84
CA ALA A 366 -10.77 -6.97 -6.25
C ALA A 366 -10.65 -8.19 -7.16
N LEU A 367 -10.87 -8.03 -8.48
CA LEU A 367 -10.93 -9.11 -9.47
C LEU A 367 -10.07 -8.83 -10.69
N VAL A 368 -9.25 -9.79 -11.07
CA VAL A 368 -8.67 -9.86 -12.41
C VAL A 368 -9.68 -10.49 -13.37
N ALA A 369 -9.88 -9.86 -14.52
CA ALA A 369 -10.80 -10.29 -15.57
C ALA A 369 -10.04 -10.64 -16.85
N LEU A 370 -9.95 -11.92 -17.18
CA LEU A 370 -9.28 -12.39 -18.41
C LEU A 370 -10.21 -12.20 -19.61
N LEU A 371 -9.67 -11.70 -20.72
CA LEU A 371 -10.40 -11.53 -21.98
C LEU A 371 -10.53 -12.87 -22.74
N ILE A 372 -11.28 -13.78 -22.13
CA ILE A 372 -11.57 -15.13 -22.62
C ILE A 372 -13.08 -15.32 -22.60
N ASP A 373 -13.67 -15.80 -23.69
CA ASP A 373 -15.07 -16.21 -23.78
C ASP A 373 -15.21 -17.64 -24.32
N GLU A 374 -16.42 -18.03 -24.64
CA GLU A 374 -16.79 -19.35 -25.12
C GLU A 374 -16.10 -19.70 -26.46
N GLU A 375 -15.64 -18.71 -27.23
CA GLU A 375 -14.89 -18.89 -28.48
C GLU A 375 -13.38 -19.10 -28.20
N GLY A 376 -12.90 -18.76 -27.00
CA GLY A 376 -11.52 -18.90 -26.55
C GLY A 376 -10.86 -17.61 -26.11
N GLN A 377 -9.53 -17.56 -26.19
CA GLN A 377 -8.71 -16.42 -25.83
C GLN A 377 -8.74 -15.35 -26.93
N ALA A 378 -9.25 -14.15 -26.62
CA ALA A 378 -9.39 -13.08 -27.59
C ALA A 378 -8.02 -12.59 -28.12
N ARG A 379 -7.92 -12.49 -29.44
CA ARG A 379 -6.65 -12.17 -30.13
C ARG A 379 -6.67 -10.81 -30.83
N ASP A 380 -7.79 -10.43 -31.42
CA ASP A 380 -7.94 -9.11 -32.02
C ASP A 380 -8.61 -8.09 -31.06
N VAL A 381 -8.43 -6.83 -31.37
CA VAL A 381 -8.88 -5.71 -30.53
C VAL A 381 -10.39 -5.70 -30.31
N ASP A 382 -11.18 -5.91 -31.38
CA ASP A 382 -12.63 -5.82 -31.28
C ASP A 382 -13.22 -6.99 -30.45
N TRP A 383 -12.62 -8.17 -30.58
CA TRP A 383 -13.01 -9.31 -29.73
C TRP A 383 -12.64 -9.05 -28.26
N LYS A 384 -11.41 -8.57 -27.99
CA LYS A 384 -10.98 -8.19 -26.62
C LYS A 384 -11.96 -7.20 -26.00
N LEU A 385 -12.36 -6.18 -26.71
CA LEU A 385 -13.31 -5.16 -26.20
C LEU A 385 -14.71 -5.69 -26.00
N ARG A 386 -15.20 -6.52 -26.93
CA ARG A 386 -16.51 -7.18 -26.76
C ARG A 386 -16.59 -7.97 -25.46
N ILE A 387 -15.53 -8.72 -25.14
CA ILE A 387 -15.46 -9.47 -23.88
C ILE A 387 -15.33 -8.53 -22.68
N ALA A 388 -14.47 -7.49 -22.78
CA ALA A 388 -14.30 -6.52 -21.69
C ALA A 388 -15.63 -5.84 -21.30
N HIS A 389 -16.40 -5.37 -22.27
CA HIS A 389 -17.72 -4.80 -22.02
C HIS A 389 -18.68 -5.82 -21.40
N ARG A 390 -18.73 -7.05 -21.95
CA ARG A 390 -19.59 -8.11 -21.42
C ARG A 390 -19.26 -8.48 -19.98
N ILE A 391 -17.98 -8.63 -19.64
CA ILE A 391 -17.55 -8.90 -18.25
C ILE A 391 -17.87 -7.72 -17.35
N HIS A 392 -17.60 -6.49 -17.81
CA HIS A 392 -17.91 -5.28 -17.05
C HIS A 392 -19.41 -5.21 -16.68
N ASP A 393 -20.30 -5.34 -17.66
CA ASP A 393 -21.75 -5.26 -17.45
C ASP A 393 -22.23 -6.37 -16.50
N LEU A 394 -21.76 -7.59 -16.67
CA LEU A 394 -22.08 -8.69 -15.76
C LEU A 394 -21.57 -8.44 -14.34
N ALA A 395 -20.33 -7.99 -14.17
CA ALA A 395 -19.75 -7.75 -12.87
C ALA A 395 -20.43 -6.59 -12.14
N VAL A 396 -20.69 -5.49 -12.84
CA VAL A 396 -21.28 -4.27 -12.25
C VAL A 396 -22.79 -4.40 -12.11
N ASP A 397 -23.51 -4.67 -13.20
CA ASP A 397 -24.96 -4.61 -13.21
C ASP A 397 -25.61 -5.85 -12.59
N LYS A 398 -25.10 -7.06 -12.89
CA LYS A 398 -25.66 -8.31 -12.35
C LYS A 398 -25.16 -8.61 -10.95
N HIS A 399 -23.84 -8.49 -10.71
CA HIS A 399 -23.22 -8.88 -9.44
C HIS A 399 -23.00 -7.72 -8.46
N GLY A 400 -23.17 -6.46 -8.91
CA GLY A 400 -23.09 -5.25 -8.07
C GLY A 400 -21.68 -4.99 -7.52
N LEU A 401 -20.63 -5.28 -8.31
CA LEU A 401 -19.26 -4.91 -8.04
C LEU A 401 -19.02 -3.47 -8.50
N ALA A 402 -18.05 -2.80 -7.93
CA ALA A 402 -17.61 -1.50 -8.42
C ALA A 402 -16.70 -1.68 -9.64
N ALA A 403 -16.81 -0.80 -10.65
CA ALA A 403 -15.92 -0.84 -11.82
C ALA A 403 -14.44 -0.72 -11.42
N GLU A 404 -14.14 0.04 -10.37
CA GLU A 404 -12.80 0.23 -9.82
C GLU A 404 -12.17 -1.04 -9.21
N ASP A 405 -12.98 -2.08 -8.98
CA ASP A 405 -12.54 -3.37 -8.47
C ASP A 405 -12.14 -4.35 -9.58
N LEU A 406 -12.37 -3.97 -10.86
CA LEU A 406 -12.07 -4.80 -12.02
C LEU A 406 -10.71 -4.43 -12.62
N VAL A 407 -9.87 -5.43 -12.82
CA VAL A 407 -8.54 -5.32 -13.43
C VAL A 407 -8.49 -6.23 -14.65
N PHE A 408 -8.59 -5.67 -15.85
CA PHE A 408 -8.65 -6.44 -17.09
C PHE A 408 -7.26 -6.91 -17.54
N ASP A 409 -7.12 -8.21 -17.78
CA ASP A 409 -5.95 -8.79 -18.47
C ASP A 409 -6.26 -8.91 -19.95
N ALA A 410 -5.60 -8.06 -20.73
CA ALA A 410 -5.75 -8.03 -22.19
C ALA A 410 -5.08 -9.23 -22.90
N LEU A 411 -4.49 -10.16 -22.15
CA LEU A 411 -3.77 -11.35 -22.57
C LEU A 411 -2.49 -11.03 -23.36
N THR A 412 -1.45 -11.78 -23.06
CA THR A 412 -0.14 -11.67 -23.71
C THR A 412 0.25 -12.99 -24.35
N PHE A 413 0.53 -12.98 -25.63
CA PHE A 413 0.90 -14.16 -26.42
C PHE A 413 2.38 -14.15 -26.81
N PRO A 414 3.02 -15.35 -26.97
CA PRO A 414 4.44 -15.45 -27.20
C PRO A 414 4.83 -15.08 -28.63
N LEU A 415 5.54 -13.98 -28.82
CA LEU A 415 6.10 -13.56 -30.11
C LEU A 415 7.26 -14.48 -30.56
N GLY A 416 7.94 -15.14 -29.60
CA GLY A 416 9.05 -16.06 -29.88
C GLY A 416 8.66 -17.37 -30.53
N SER A 417 7.36 -17.71 -30.63
CA SER A 417 6.87 -18.93 -31.23
C SER A 417 7.07 -18.99 -32.76
N GLY A 418 7.21 -17.85 -33.42
CA GLY A 418 7.31 -17.73 -34.87
C GLY A 418 6.02 -18.04 -35.62
N GLN A 419 4.91 -18.28 -34.93
CA GLN A 419 3.61 -18.53 -35.54
C GLN A 419 3.09 -17.26 -36.21
N GLU A 420 2.72 -17.35 -37.47
CA GLU A 420 2.33 -16.21 -38.30
C GLU A 420 1.09 -15.48 -37.73
N ASP A 421 0.15 -16.25 -37.20
CA ASP A 421 -1.09 -15.78 -36.61
C ASP A 421 -0.90 -15.09 -35.25
N LEU A 422 0.26 -15.22 -34.57
CA LEU A 422 0.59 -14.56 -33.31
C LEU A 422 1.33 -13.22 -33.48
N ARG A 423 1.80 -12.91 -34.69
CA ARG A 423 2.66 -11.75 -34.89
C ARG A 423 2.02 -10.39 -34.62
N GLY A 424 0.70 -10.27 -34.81
CA GLY A 424 -0.07 -9.07 -34.52
C GLY A 424 -0.57 -8.94 -33.07
N ASP A 425 -0.43 -10.00 -32.26
CA ASP A 425 -1.07 -10.05 -30.94
C ASP A 425 -0.54 -9.02 -29.96
N ALA A 426 0.75 -8.68 -30.03
CA ALA A 426 1.30 -7.64 -29.15
C ALA A 426 0.70 -6.27 -29.45
N VAL A 427 0.54 -5.92 -30.72
CA VAL A 427 -0.11 -4.67 -31.14
C VAL A 427 -1.57 -4.66 -30.71
N ALA A 428 -2.28 -5.77 -30.92
CA ALA A 428 -3.68 -5.91 -30.46
C ALA A 428 -3.83 -5.77 -28.96
N THR A 429 -2.89 -6.31 -28.18
CA THR A 429 -2.87 -6.17 -26.71
C THR A 429 -2.64 -4.71 -26.29
N LEU A 430 -1.66 -4.02 -26.85
CA LEU A 430 -1.39 -2.61 -26.58
C LEU A 430 -2.59 -1.72 -26.92
N GLU A 431 -3.21 -1.94 -28.07
CA GLU A 431 -4.38 -1.18 -28.50
C GLU A 431 -5.62 -1.49 -27.63
N ALA A 432 -5.82 -2.75 -27.24
CA ALA A 432 -6.90 -3.13 -26.32
C ALA A 432 -6.77 -2.43 -24.97
N ILE A 433 -5.55 -2.33 -24.42
CA ILE A 433 -5.30 -1.57 -23.17
C ILE A 433 -5.75 -0.13 -23.33
N ARG A 434 -5.34 0.58 -24.39
CA ARG A 434 -5.74 1.98 -24.65
C ARG A 434 -7.25 2.13 -24.70
N ARG A 435 -7.92 1.25 -25.44
CA ARG A 435 -9.36 1.30 -25.63
C ARG A 435 -10.14 0.91 -24.37
N ILE A 436 -9.72 -0.11 -23.62
CA ILE A 436 -10.34 -0.47 -22.33
C ILE A 436 -10.31 0.72 -21.38
N LYS A 437 -9.16 1.40 -21.25
CA LYS A 437 -9.02 2.58 -20.39
C LYS A 437 -9.91 3.75 -20.85
N ALA A 438 -10.12 3.91 -22.14
CA ALA A 438 -10.96 4.96 -22.71
C ALA A 438 -12.46 4.66 -22.64
N GLU A 439 -12.87 3.41 -22.88
CA GLU A 439 -14.26 3.00 -23.04
C GLU A 439 -14.92 2.54 -21.71
N LEU A 440 -14.13 2.04 -20.76
CA LEU A 440 -14.57 1.56 -19.44
C LEU A 440 -13.94 2.41 -18.32
N PRO A 441 -14.44 3.61 -18.04
CA PRO A 441 -13.83 4.48 -17.05
C PRO A 441 -13.91 3.85 -15.64
N GLY A 442 -12.82 3.99 -14.89
CA GLY A 442 -12.68 3.46 -13.54
C GLY A 442 -12.04 2.08 -13.44
N VAL A 443 -12.04 1.26 -14.52
CA VAL A 443 -11.37 -0.03 -14.52
C VAL A 443 -9.85 0.11 -14.63
N ARG A 444 -9.14 -0.97 -14.30
CA ARG A 444 -7.68 -1.08 -14.44
C ARG A 444 -7.29 -2.21 -15.37
N THR A 445 -6.01 -2.21 -15.73
CA THR A 445 -5.44 -3.21 -16.64
C THR A 445 -4.22 -3.89 -16.02
N ILE A 446 -4.02 -5.15 -16.36
CA ILE A 446 -2.89 -5.99 -15.94
C ILE A 446 -2.41 -6.85 -17.10
N LEU A 447 -1.14 -7.21 -17.10
CA LEU A 447 -0.57 -8.21 -18.03
C LEU A 447 0.38 -9.17 -17.32
N GLY A 448 0.30 -10.45 -17.69
CA GLY A 448 1.36 -11.43 -17.50
C GLY A 448 2.47 -11.22 -18.52
N VAL A 449 3.35 -10.23 -18.29
CA VAL A 449 4.32 -9.74 -19.27
C VAL A 449 5.28 -10.82 -19.74
N SER A 450 5.70 -11.73 -18.85
CA SER A 450 6.68 -12.80 -19.17
C SER A 450 6.24 -13.74 -20.30
N ASN A 451 4.95 -13.76 -20.63
CA ASN A 451 4.40 -14.58 -21.71
C ASN A 451 4.85 -14.13 -23.10
N VAL A 452 5.05 -12.81 -23.32
CA VAL A 452 5.46 -12.26 -24.64
C VAL A 452 6.75 -12.89 -25.18
N SER A 453 7.63 -13.29 -24.28
CA SER A 453 8.97 -13.81 -24.57
C SER A 453 9.11 -15.33 -24.38
N PHE A 454 8.00 -16.04 -24.14
CA PHE A 454 8.06 -17.49 -23.94
C PHE A 454 8.71 -18.21 -25.15
N GLY A 455 9.62 -19.13 -24.86
CA GLY A 455 10.37 -19.86 -25.87
C GLY A 455 11.70 -19.23 -26.27
N LEU A 456 11.99 -17.97 -25.90
CA LEU A 456 13.26 -17.30 -26.19
C LEU A 456 14.35 -17.63 -25.16
N ALA A 457 15.61 -17.38 -25.51
CA ALA A 457 16.75 -17.47 -24.61
C ALA A 457 16.63 -16.46 -23.44
N PRO A 458 17.17 -16.75 -22.25
CA PRO A 458 17.00 -15.90 -21.06
C PRO A 458 17.40 -14.43 -21.25
N ALA A 459 18.49 -14.14 -21.96
CA ALA A 459 18.92 -12.77 -22.25
C ALA A 459 17.95 -12.03 -23.20
N ALA A 460 17.46 -12.71 -24.22
CA ALA A 460 16.45 -12.19 -25.14
C ALA A 460 15.13 -11.93 -24.41
N ARG A 461 14.70 -12.84 -23.53
CA ARG A 461 13.50 -12.66 -22.70
C ARG A 461 13.58 -11.41 -21.84
N GLN A 462 14.72 -11.16 -21.22
CA GLN A 462 14.91 -10.00 -20.34
C GLN A 462 14.72 -8.68 -21.11
N VAL A 463 15.32 -8.57 -22.31
CA VAL A 463 15.18 -7.38 -23.15
C VAL A 463 13.76 -7.24 -23.69
N LEU A 464 13.17 -8.30 -24.25
CA LEU A 464 11.82 -8.23 -24.82
C LEU A 464 10.77 -7.88 -23.77
N ASN A 465 10.83 -8.51 -22.59
CA ASN A 465 9.91 -8.21 -21.48
C ASN A 465 10.02 -6.75 -21.05
N SER A 466 11.25 -6.22 -20.97
CA SER A 466 11.48 -4.85 -20.53
C SER A 466 10.95 -3.82 -21.55
N VAL A 467 11.20 -4.03 -22.83
CA VAL A 467 10.72 -3.15 -23.91
C VAL A 467 9.20 -3.26 -24.04
N PHE A 468 8.63 -4.47 -24.01
CA PHE A 468 7.18 -4.67 -24.10
C PHE A 468 6.44 -4.04 -22.91
N LEU A 469 6.97 -4.18 -21.70
CA LEU A 469 6.39 -3.55 -20.51
C LEU A 469 6.42 -2.01 -20.61
N HIS A 470 7.50 -1.45 -21.15
CA HIS A 470 7.58 -0.02 -21.42
C HIS A 470 6.48 0.44 -22.38
N GLU A 471 6.32 -0.22 -23.52
CA GLU A 471 5.27 0.07 -24.51
C GLU A 471 3.85 -0.12 -23.94
N ALA A 472 3.64 -1.16 -23.12
CA ALA A 472 2.36 -1.41 -22.47
C ALA A 472 2.01 -0.32 -21.44
N ARG A 473 3.00 0.18 -20.71
CA ARG A 473 2.82 1.30 -19.79
C ARG A 473 2.44 2.58 -20.55
N GLU A 474 3.12 2.89 -21.65
CA GLU A 474 2.76 4.02 -22.54
C GLU A 474 1.35 3.86 -23.16
N ALA A 475 0.87 2.62 -23.27
CA ALA A 475 -0.50 2.32 -23.68
C ALA A 475 -1.53 2.49 -22.55
N GLY A 476 -1.10 2.69 -21.28
CA GLY A 476 -1.97 2.88 -20.13
C GLY A 476 -2.09 1.66 -19.20
N LEU A 477 -1.13 0.72 -19.25
CA LEU A 477 -1.09 -0.43 -18.33
C LEU A 477 -0.89 0.02 -16.89
N ASP A 478 -1.77 -0.43 -15.98
CA ASP A 478 -1.73 -0.08 -14.56
C ASP A 478 -0.90 -1.08 -13.74
N SER A 479 -0.91 -2.37 -14.10
CA SER A 479 -0.31 -3.46 -13.33
C SER A 479 0.43 -4.46 -14.21
N ALA A 480 1.48 -5.09 -13.68
CA ALA A 480 2.23 -6.13 -14.40
C ALA A 480 2.65 -7.28 -13.48
N ILE A 481 2.37 -8.51 -13.91
CA ILE A 481 2.86 -9.75 -13.27
C ILE A 481 4.24 -10.02 -13.84
N VAL A 482 5.28 -9.83 -13.03
CA VAL A 482 6.69 -9.88 -13.44
C VAL A 482 7.61 -10.30 -12.29
N ALA A 483 8.84 -10.68 -12.63
CA ALA A 483 9.95 -10.74 -11.68
C ALA A 483 10.68 -9.39 -11.70
N PRO A 484 10.53 -8.51 -10.67
CA PRO A 484 11.04 -7.14 -10.71
C PRO A 484 12.53 -7.05 -11.03
N ALA A 485 13.33 -7.93 -10.45
CA ALA A 485 14.79 -7.99 -10.66
C ALA A 485 15.21 -8.36 -12.11
N ARG A 486 14.27 -8.81 -12.95
CA ARG A 486 14.53 -9.18 -14.34
C ARG A 486 14.10 -8.13 -15.36
N ILE A 487 13.45 -7.07 -14.94
CA ILE A 487 13.06 -5.96 -15.82
C ILE A 487 14.20 -4.95 -15.86
N LEU A 488 14.83 -4.80 -17.01
CA LEU A 488 15.93 -3.86 -17.20
C LEU A 488 15.43 -2.42 -17.34
N PRO A 489 16.13 -1.47 -16.74
CA PRO A 489 15.96 -0.05 -17.09
C PRO A 489 16.27 0.16 -18.58
N MET A 490 15.49 0.98 -19.28
CA MET A 490 15.63 1.18 -20.72
C MET A 490 17.02 1.67 -21.14
N HIS A 491 17.69 2.47 -20.31
CA HIS A 491 19.05 2.96 -20.59
C HIS A 491 20.14 1.88 -20.51
N ARG A 492 19.83 0.69 -19.98
CA ARG A 492 20.73 -0.49 -19.94
C ARG A 492 20.56 -1.40 -21.14
N ILE A 493 19.57 -1.16 -21.98
CA ILE A 493 19.31 -1.94 -23.19
C ILE A 493 20.00 -1.23 -24.36
N ASP A 494 20.86 -1.98 -25.03
CA ASP A 494 21.53 -1.50 -26.25
C ASP A 494 20.53 -0.99 -27.29
N ASP A 495 20.86 0.13 -27.99
CA ASP A 495 19.96 0.77 -28.94
C ASP A 495 19.52 -0.17 -30.08
N GLU A 496 20.43 -1.04 -30.58
CA GLU A 496 20.07 -2.03 -31.60
C GLU A 496 19.11 -3.09 -31.03
N GLN A 497 19.39 -3.59 -29.82
CA GLN A 497 18.52 -4.56 -29.16
C GLN A 497 17.14 -3.99 -28.91
N ARG A 498 17.07 -2.73 -28.46
CA ARG A 498 15.81 -2.02 -28.23
C ARG A 498 15.04 -1.83 -29.54
N GLN A 499 15.71 -1.37 -30.61
CA GLN A 499 15.06 -1.16 -31.89
C GLN A 499 14.53 -2.44 -32.51
N VAL A 500 15.30 -3.53 -32.45
CA VAL A 500 14.86 -4.85 -32.99
C VAL A 500 13.74 -5.45 -32.13
N ALA A 501 13.75 -5.22 -30.79
CA ALA A 501 12.62 -5.57 -29.93
C ALA A 501 11.34 -4.81 -30.30
N LEU A 502 11.43 -3.51 -30.56
CA LEU A 502 10.30 -2.70 -31.06
C LEU A 502 9.83 -3.18 -32.44
N ASP A 503 10.75 -3.49 -33.35
CA ASP A 503 10.38 -4.04 -34.65
C ASP A 503 9.65 -5.40 -34.51
N LEU A 504 10.02 -6.22 -33.52
CA LEU A 504 9.34 -7.49 -33.21
C LEU A 504 7.96 -7.26 -32.62
N ILE A 505 7.82 -6.37 -31.63
CA ILE A 505 6.55 -6.04 -30.98
C ILE A 505 5.53 -5.50 -31.99
N TYR A 506 5.98 -4.62 -32.91
CA TYR A 506 5.13 -3.99 -33.91
C TYR A 506 5.10 -4.71 -35.26
N ASP A 507 5.70 -5.90 -35.38
CA ASP A 507 5.82 -6.73 -36.58
C ASP A 507 6.28 -5.93 -37.81
N ARG A 508 7.35 -5.13 -37.67
CA ARG A 508 7.88 -4.26 -38.75
C ARG A 508 8.78 -5.05 -39.71
N ARG A 509 8.19 -5.93 -40.49
CA ARG A 509 8.88 -6.72 -41.53
C ARG A 509 9.16 -5.90 -42.79
N ARG A 510 10.21 -6.26 -43.51
CA ARG A 510 10.59 -5.68 -44.79
C ARG A 510 11.40 -6.71 -45.62
N ASP A 511 11.59 -6.45 -46.91
CA ASP A 511 12.31 -7.37 -47.78
C ASP A 511 13.69 -7.74 -47.20
N GLY A 512 13.91 -9.03 -46.98
CA GLY A 512 15.15 -9.53 -46.40
C GLY A 512 15.33 -9.31 -44.88
N TYR A 513 14.30 -8.80 -44.17
CA TYR A 513 14.36 -8.55 -42.75
C TYR A 513 13.13 -9.10 -42.02
N ASP A 514 13.36 -10.12 -41.17
CA ASP A 514 12.41 -10.64 -40.21
C ASP A 514 12.87 -10.24 -38.78
N PRO A 515 12.08 -9.45 -38.02
CA PRO A 515 12.50 -8.98 -36.72
C PRO A 515 12.72 -10.10 -35.72
N LEU A 516 11.98 -11.23 -35.77
CA LEU A 516 12.18 -12.37 -34.86
C LEU A 516 13.52 -13.03 -35.12
N GLN A 517 13.86 -13.29 -36.40
CA GLN A 517 15.14 -13.89 -36.75
C GLN A 517 16.31 -12.98 -36.36
N ARG A 518 16.18 -11.68 -36.61
CA ARG A 518 17.18 -10.68 -36.19
C ARG A 518 17.33 -10.63 -34.66
N PHE A 519 16.22 -10.64 -33.96
CA PHE A 519 16.21 -10.60 -32.48
C PHE A 519 16.90 -11.84 -31.91
N MET A 520 16.55 -13.04 -32.38
CA MET A 520 17.20 -14.27 -31.92
C MET A 520 18.72 -14.27 -32.22
N ALA A 521 19.12 -13.81 -33.39
CA ALA A 521 20.54 -13.72 -33.78
C ALA A 521 21.35 -12.76 -32.89
N LEU A 522 20.72 -11.66 -32.39
CA LEU A 522 21.40 -10.73 -31.49
C LEU A 522 21.76 -11.36 -30.13
N PHE A 523 21.05 -12.39 -29.70
CA PHE A 523 21.25 -13.06 -28.43
C PHE A 523 21.87 -14.46 -28.52
N GLU A 524 22.25 -14.89 -29.70
CA GLU A 524 22.92 -16.18 -29.90
C GLU A 524 24.26 -16.18 -29.13
N GLY A 525 24.43 -17.14 -28.19
CA GLY A 525 25.61 -17.23 -27.35
C GLY A 525 25.81 -16.17 -26.29
N LYS A 526 24.85 -15.23 -26.10
CA LYS A 526 24.92 -14.23 -25.03
C LYS A 526 24.33 -14.76 -23.73
N GLU A 527 25.03 -14.53 -22.62
CA GLU A 527 24.49 -14.68 -21.27
C GLU A 527 23.59 -13.48 -20.89
N VAL A 528 22.81 -13.65 -19.83
CA VAL A 528 22.01 -12.56 -19.24
C VAL A 528 22.90 -11.35 -18.96
N ALA A 529 22.47 -10.18 -19.37
CA ALA A 529 23.23 -8.94 -19.24
C ALA A 529 23.71 -8.73 -17.79
N LYS A 530 25.04 -8.72 -17.59
CA LYS A 530 25.69 -8.29 -16.37
C LYS A 530 25.85 -6.76 -16.43
N ALA A 531 25.97 -6.12 -15.26
CA ALA A 531 26.33 -4.69 -15.17
C ALA A 531 27.55 -4.36 -16.05
N ALA A 532 27.72 -3.08 -16.44
CA ALA A 532 28.79 -2.58 -17.29
C ALA A 532 30.14 -3.23 -16.96
N SER A 533 30.89 -3.66 -17.97
CA SER A 533 32.16 -4.35 -17.73
C SER A 533 33.17 -3.38 -17.06
N ALA A 534 34.10 -3.92 -16.28
CA ALA A 534 35.17 -3.12 -15.65
C ALA A 534 36.00 -2.36 -16.70
N GLU A 535 36.11 -2.89 -17.92
CA GLU A 535 36.82 -2.28 -19.05
C GLU A 535 36.10 -1.04 -19.60
N ASP A 536 34.76 -1.08 -19.72
CA ASP A 536 33.95 0.05 -20.18
C ASP A 536 34.03 1.23 -19.18
N LEU A 537 34.02 0.92 -17.89
CA LEU A 537 34.15 1.92 -16.83
C LEU A 537 35.55 2.54 -16.77
N ALA A 538 36.60 1.74 -16.99
CA ALA A 538 37.99 2.21 -16.92
C ALA A 538 38.33 3.26 -17.99
N ALA A 539 37.58 3.31 -19.10
CA ALA A 539 37.80 4.29 -20.15
C ALA A 539 37.21 5.69 -19.85
N LEU A 540 36.35 5.81 -18.82
CA LEU A 540 35.71 7.08 -18.45
C LEU A 540 36.61 7.95 -17.55
N PRO A 541 36.46 9.30 -17.62
CA PRO A 541 37.04 10.20 -16.62
C PRO A 541 36.56 9.79 -15.21
N ILE A 542 37.41 10.04 -14.17
CA ILE A 542 37.16 9.53 -12.82
C ILE A 542 35.77 9.96 -12.25
N ASP A 543 35.35 11.21 -12.48
CA ASP A 543 34.08 11.71 -11.99
C ASP A 543 32.91 11.01 -12.66
N GLU A 544 32.94 10.87 -14.00
CA GLU A 544 31.93 10.16 -14.77
C GLU A 544 31.90 8.67 -14.45
N ARG A 545 33.07 8.07 -14.19
CA ARG A 545 33.21 6.67 -13.77
C ARG A 545 32.54 6.42 -12.43
N LEU A 546 32.76 7.27 -11.45
CA LEU A 546 32.12 7.21 -10.15
C LEU A 546 30.61 7.43 -10.23
N GLN A 547 30.14 8.40 -11.02
CA GLN A 547 28.70 8.61 -11.28
C GLN A 547 28.08 7.38 -11.93
N ARG A 548 28.73 6.81 -12.94
CA ARG A 548 28.26 5.62 -13.63
C ARG A 548 28.20 4.40 -12.72
N ARG A 549 29.18 4.22 -11.81
CA ARG A 549 29.11 3.16 -10.78
C ARG A 549 27.88 3.29 -9.90
N ILE A 550 27.52 4.51 -9.50
CA ILE A 550 26.31 4.74 -8.73
C ILE A 550 25.07 4.38 -9.56
N VAL A 551 24.94 4.92 -10.78
CA VAL A 551 23.77 4.70 -11.64
C VAL A 551 23.58 3.21 -11.98
N ASP A 552 24.69 2.51 -12.27
CA ASP A 552 24.64 1.09 -12.64
C ASP A 552 24.72 0.13 -11.43
N GLY A 553 24.86 0.65 -10.22
CA GLY A 553 24.95 -0.17 -9.00
C GLY A 553 26.20 -1.06 -8.95
N VAL A 554 27.34 -0.63 -9.54
CA VAL A 554 28.57 -1.42 -9.67
C VAL A 554 29.55 -1.11 -8.55
N ARG A 555 29.68 -2.02 -7.59
CA ARG A 555 30.61 -1.88 -6.44
C ARG A 555 32.04 -2.27 -6.77
N GLU A 556 32.27 -3.19 -7.70
CA GLU A 556 33.60 -3.69 -8.06
C GLU A 556 34.50 -2.55 -8.55
N GLY A 557 35.66 -2.37 -7.94
CA GLY A 557 36.61 -1.30 -8.26
C GLY A 557 36.31 0.09 -7.66
N LEU A 558 35.22 0.24 -6.89
CA LEU A 558 34.79 1.52 -6.30
C LEU A 558 35.88 2.11 -5.39
N GLU A 559 36.51 1.32 -4.54
CA GLU A 559 37.54 1.79 -3.58
C GLU A 559 38.76 2.36 -4.32
N ALA A 560 39.21 1.74 -5.41
CA ALA A 560 40.31 2.19 -6.22
C ALA A 560 40.00 3.54 -6.90
N ASP A 561 38.78 3.67 -7.43
CA ASP A 561 38.34 4.91 -8.07
C ASP A 561 38.16 6.05 -7.07
N LEU A 562 37.69 5.78 -5.86
CA LEU A 562 37.61 6.77 -4.79
C LEU A 562 38.98 7.21 -4.33
N ALA A 563 39.93 6.27 -4.22
CA ALA A 563 41.33 6.59 -3.90
C ALA A 563 42.01 7.46 -4.98
N GLU A 564 41.68 7.23 -6.26
CA GLU A 564 42.11 8.07 -7.37
C GLU A 564 41.48 9.48 -7.27
N ALA A 565 40.17 9.59 -7.05
CA ALA A 565 39.47 10.86 -6.92
C ALA A 565 39.94 11.70 -5.74
N MET A 566 40.29 11.08 -4.60
CA MET A 566 40.80 11.75 -3.41
C MET A 566 42.19 12.42 -3.61
N ARG A 567 42.90 12.09 -4.68
CA ARG A 567 44.16 12.78 -5.02
C ARG A 567 43.91 14.22 -5.51
N ALA A 568 42.77 14.49 -6.07
CA ALA A 568 42.46 15.79 -6.67
C ALA A 568 41.30 16.53 -5.94
N ARG A 569 40.51 15.84 -5.13
CA ARG A 569 39.33 16.39 -4.47
C ARG A 569 39.26 15.98 -2.99
N SER A 570 38.65 16.83 -2.17
CA SER A 570 38.31 16.43 -0.79
C SER A 570 37.21 15.37 -0.78
N PRO A 571 37.15 14.48 0.23
CA PRO A 571 36.06 13.49 0.37
C PRO A 571 34.67 14.10 0.28
N LEU A 572 34.49 15.25 0.91
CA LEU A 572 33.21 15.98 0.90
C LEU A 572 32.83 16.49 -0.50
N SER A 573 33.78 16.98 -1.29
CA SER A 573 33.54 17.39 -2.70
C SER A 573 33.18 16.18 -3.57
N ILE A 574 33.81 15.01 -3.36
CA ILE A 574 33.50 13.79 -4.09
C ILE A 574 32.04 13.40 -3.81
N ILE A 575 31.60 13.39 -2.55
CA ILE A 575 30.21 13.07 -2.18
C ILE A 575 29.26 14.04 -2.87
N ASN A 576 29.48 15.35 -2.72
CA ASN A 576 28.51 16.39 -3.09
C ASN A 576 28.42 16.65 -4.58
N GLU A 577 29.53 16.62 -5.29
CA GLU A 577 29.60 17.04 -6.69
C GLU A 577 29.57 15.83 -7.64
N VAL A 578 30.05 14.66 -7.17
CA VAL A 578 30.18 13.49 -8.04
C VAL A 578 29.15 12.43 -7.70
N LEU A 579 29.17 11.90 -6.47
CA LEU A 579 28.31 10.77 -6.11
C LEU A 579 26.82 11.16 -6.06
N LEU A 580 26.53 12.35 -5.54
CA LEU A 580 25.15 12.88 -5.52
C LEU A 580 24.60 13.19 -6.92
N ALA A 581 25.43 13.57 -7.86
CA ALA A 581 25.00 13.73 -9.25
C ALA A 581 24.56 12.38 -9.85
N GLY A 582 25.30 11.30 -9.54
CA GLY A 582 24.90 9.94 -9.88
C GLY A 582 23.57 9.54 -9.24
N MET A 583 23.39 9.78 -7.92
CA MET A 583 22.13 9.49 -7.22
C MET A 583 20.96 10.33 -7.73
N LYS A 584 21.19 11.57 -8.11
CA LYS A 584 20.14 12.38 -8.76
C LYS A 584 19.67 11.75 -10.06
N THR A 585 20.58 11.29 -10.92
CA THR A 585 20.23 10.55 -12.14
C THR A 585 19.39 9.31 -11.83
N VAL A 586 19.75 8.54 -10.79
CA VAL A 586 18.96 7.40 -10.32
C VAL A 586 17.56 7.83 -9.92
N GLY A 587 17.44 8.93 -9.18
CA GLY A 587 16.14 9.50 -8.76
C GLY A 587 15.28 9.97 -9.96
N ASP A 588 15.90 10.61 -10.93
CA ASP A 588 15.23 11.07 -12.15
C ASP A 588 14.72 9.88 -12.99
N LEU A 589 15.55 8.84 -13.17
CA LEU A 589 15.17 7.60 -13.87
C LEU A 589 14.06 6.82 -13.14
N PHE A 590 14.14 6.76 -11.81
CA PHE A 590 13.09 6.13 -11.01
C PHE A 590 11.77 6.93 -11.08
N GLY A 591 11.84 8.24 -10.94
CA GLY A 591 10.67 9.13 -11.05
C GLY A 591 10.02 9.12 -12.44
N ALA A 592 10.79 8.87 -13.50
CA ALA A 592 10.29 8.64 -14.85
C ALA A 592 9.75 7.21 -15.06
N GLY A 593 9.93 6.30 -14.07
CA GLY A 593 9.59 4.90 -14.17
C GLY A 593 10.48 4.10 -15.14
N GLU A 594 11.63 4.65 -15.48
CA GLU A 594 12.62 4.01 -16.36
C GLU A 594 13.58 3.10 -15.60
N MET A 595 13.62 3.19 -14.27
CA MET A 595 14.41 2.33 -13.40
C MET A 595 13.52 1.71 -12.31
N GLN A 596 13.64 0.39 -12.10
CA GLN A 596 12.88 -0.32 -11.09
C GLN A 596 13.58 -0.28 -9.73
N LEU A 597 12.81 -0.43 -8.64
CA LEU A 597 13.28 -0.35 -7.26
C LEU A 597 14.53 -1.22 -6.96
N PRO A 598 14.68 -2.46 -7.45
CA PRO A 598 15.90 -3.25 -7.20
C PRO A 598 17.19 -2.56 -7.64
N PHE A 599 17.16 -1.85 -8.76
CA PHE A 599 18.33 -1.12 -9.26
C PHE A 599 18.60 0.15 -8.45
N VAL A 600 17.56 0.82 -7.99
CA VAL A 600 17.68 1.96 -7.06
C VAL A 600 18.33 1.51 -5.76
N LEU A 601 17.94 0.36 -5.22
CA LEU A 601 18.53 -0.23 -4.01
C LEU A 601 20.00 -0.60 -4.23
N GLN A 602 20.35 -1.16 -5.39
CA GLN A 602 21.76 -1.44 -5.74
C GLN A 602 22.59 -0.15 -5.78
N SER A 603 22.08 0.89 -6.43
CA SER A 603 22.72 2.21 -6.47
C SER A 603 22.90 2.81 -5.07
N ALA A 604 21.89 2.69 -4.21
CA ALA A 604 21.96 3.14 -2.81
C ALA A 604 23.03 2.40 -2.00
N GLU A 605 23.16 1.08 -2.20
CA GLU A 605 24.21 0.30 -1.54
C GLU A 605 25.62 0.69 -2.02
N VAL A 606 25.80 1.00 -3.30
CA VAL A 606 27.07 1.52 -3.82
C VAL A 606 27.37 2.91 -3.23
N MET A 607 26.38 3.79 -3.17
CA MET A 607 26.51 5.09 -2.52
C MET A 607 26.94 4.97 -1.06
N LYS A 608 26.29 4.09 -0.29
CA LYS A 608 26.60 3.81 1.10
C LYS A 608 28.03 3.27 1.25
N ALA A 609 28.43 2.34 0.39
CA ALA A 609 29.81 1.82 0.37
C ALA A 609 30.83 2.92 0.05
N ALA A 610 30.54 3.80 -0.89
CA ALA A 610 31.41 4.94 -1.24
C ALA A 610 31.58 5.90 -0.05
N VAL A 611 30.49 6.25 0.63
CA VAL A 611 30.55 7.12 1.82
C VAL A 611 31.37 6.46 2.94
N ALA A 612 31.17 5.15 3.19
CA ALA A 612 31.94 4.42 4.21
C ALA A 612 33.45 4.42 3.95
N VAL A 613 33.87 4.43 2.67
CA VAL A 613 35.30 4.55 2.28
C VAL A 613 35.83 5.99 2.49
N LEU A 614 35.00 7.00 2.22
CA LEU A 614 35.38 8.42 2.32
C LEU A 614 35.35 8.94 3.76
N GLU A 615 34.45 8.43 4.60
CA GLU A 615 34.19 8.90 5.97
C GLU A 615 35.48 8.97 6.85
N PRO A 616 36.37 7.95 6.87
CA PRO A 616 37.62 8.02 7.66
C PRO A 616 38.56 9.14 7.23
N HIS A 617 38.42 9.65 6.02
CA HIS A 617 39.25 10.72 5.44
C HIS A 617 38.61 12.11 5.56
N MET A 618 37.44 12.21 6.17
CA MET A 618 36.75 13.48 6.43
C MET A 618 37.30 14.11 7.72
N GLU A 619 37.50 15.43 7.72
CA GLU A 619 37.86 16.16 8.94
C GLU A 619 36.68 16.07 9.93
N LYS A 620 36.89 15.45 11.09
CA LYS A 620 35.88 15.40 12.16
C LYS A 620 35.85 16.76 12.84
N ALA A 621 34.74 17.46 12.74
CA ALA A 621 34.43 18.57 13.62
C ALA A 621 34.32 18.05 15.06
N ASP A 622 34.75 18.87 16.06
CA ASP A 622 34.76 18.50 17.48
C ASP A 622 33.48 17.80 17.91
N GLN A 623 33.61 16.62 18.50
CA GLN A 623 32.47 15.83 18.98
C GLN A 623 31.84 16.51 20.20
N GLY A 624 30.67 17.07 20.06
CA GLY A 624 29.79 17.27 21.19
C GLY A 624 28.89 18.51 21.17
N GLY A 625 27.59 18.32 21.11
CA GLY A 625 26.67 19.22 21.77
C GLY A 625 26.03 20.35 20.96
N LYS A 626 26.14 20.35 19.62
CA LYS A 626 25.49 21.42 18.82
C LYS A 626 23.96 21.35 18.82
N GLY A 627 23.35 20.21 19.10
CA GLY A 627 21.91 20.03 19.14
C GLY A 627 21.45 18.65 18.73
N ARG A 628 20.17 18.35 18.94
CA ARG A 628 19.53 17.05 18.66
C ARG A 628 18.45 17.20 17.62
N VAL A 629 18.43 16.33 16.63
CA VAL A 629 17.47 16.35 15.53
C VAL A 629 16.86 14.96 15.36
N VAL A 630 15.54 14.88 15.27
CA VAL A 630 14.86 13.67 14.81
C VAL A 630 14.65 13.76 13.31
N LEU A 631 15.12 12.75 12.56
CA LEU A 631 14.90 12.63 11.12
C LEU A 631 14.01 11.43 10.78
N ALA A 632 13.01 11.66 9.94
CA ALA A 632 12.10 10.62 9.48
C ALA A 632 11.74 10.79 8.00
N THR A 633 11.54 9.68 7.29
CA THR A 633 10.74 9.69 6.06
C THR A 633 9.28 9.47 6.46
N VAL A 634 8.40 10.36 5.97
CA VAL A 634 6.99 10.40 6.39
C VAL A 634 6.22 9.14 6.02
N LYS A 635 5.07 8.94 6.65
CA LYS A 635 4.17 7.79 6.43
C LYS A 635 3.88 7.61 4.93
N GLY A 636 3.94 6.36 4.47
CA GLY A 636 3.70 5.99 3.08
C GLY A 636 4.88 6.18 2.13
N ASP A 637 5.98 6.83 2.55
CA ASP A 637 7.17 7.05 1.73
C ASP A 637 8.34 6.15 2.17
N VAL A 638 9.04 5.57 1.19
CA VAL A 638 10.16 4.64 1.40
C VAL A 638 11.52 5.24 1.01
N HIS A 639 11.52 6.46 0.48
CA HIS A 639 12.72 7.10 -0.07
C HIS A 639 13.53 7.74 1.06
N ASP A 640 14.65 7.13 1.41
CA ASP A 640 15.48 7.53 2.54
C ASP A 640 16.86 8.08 2.19
N ILE A 641 17.27 8.05 0.92
CA ILE A 641 18.61 8.44 0.48
C ILE A 641 18.91 9.89 0.86
N GLY A 642 18.00 10.80 0.54
CA GLY A 642 18.15 12.23 0.89
C GLY A 642 18.22 12.46 2.41
N LYS A 643 17.37 11.74 3.17
CA LYS A 643 17.35 11.79 4.63
C LYS A 643 18.66 11.26 5.25
N ASN A 644 19.14 10.12 4.76
CA ASN A 644 20.39 9.52 5.26
C ASN A 644 21.59 10.40 4.96
N LEU A 645 21.58 11.14 3.86
CA LEU A 645 22.60 12.14 3.58
C LEU A 645 22.55 13.32 4.56
N VAL A 646 21.36 13.81 4.89
CA VAL A 646 21.17 14.85 5.92
C VAL A 646 21.70 14.36 7.26
N ASP A 647 21.43 13.11 7.63
CA ASP A 647 21.96 12.45 8.83
C ASP A 647 23.50 12.50 8.86
N ILE A 648 24.14 12.02 7.80
CA ILE A 648 25.61 12.01 7.69
C ILE A 648 26.20 13.43 7.82
N ILE A 649 25.62 14.41 7.11
CA ILE A 649 26.13 15.78 7.13
C ILE A 649 25.95 16.44 8.51
N LEU A 650 24.78 16.30 9.11
CA LEU A 650 24.53 16.86 10.44
C LEU A 650 25.42 16.20 11.50
N THR A 651 25.54 14.87 11.48
CA THR A 651 26.38 14.12 12.43
C THR A 651 27.83 14.55 12.31
N ASN A 652 28.38 14.66 11.09
CA ASN A 652 29.75 15.10 10.86
C ASN A 652 30.02 16.57 11.24
N ASN A 653 28.95 17.37 11.36
CA ASN A 653 29.05 18.75 11.82
C ASN A 653 28.70 18.94 13.31
N GLY A 654 28.66 17.87 14.10
CA GLY A 654 28.56 17.90 15.56
C GLY A 654 27.12 17.90 16.11
N TYR A 655 26.12 17.59 15.30
CA TYR A 655 24.72 17.36 15.75
C TYR A 655 24.50 15.90 16.12
N THR A 656 23.64 15.66 17.11
CA THR A 656 23.17 14.31 17.43
C THR A 656 21.89 14.05 16.61
N VAL A 657 21.95 13.12 15.66
CA VAL A 657 20.84 12.78 14.78
C VAL A 657 20.17 11.49 15.23
N HIS A 658 18.88 11.54 15.46
CA HIS A 658 18.02 10.38 15.72
C HIS A 658 17.23 10.05 14.46
N ASN A 659 17.82 9.23 13.58
CA ASN A 659 17.21 8.79 12.35
C ASN A 659 16.31 7.58 12.63
N ILE A 660 14.98 7.79 12.60
CA ILE A 660 13.98 6.76 12.91
C ILE A 660 13.47 5.98 11.69
N GLY A 661 14.07 6.19 10.52
CA GLY A 661 13.81 5.38 9.33
C GLY A 661 12.70 5.91 8.42
N ILE A 662 12.11 4.97 7.67
CA ILE A 662 11.09 5.24 6.64
C ILE A 662 9.67 4.98 7.15
N LYS A 663 8.66 5.50 6.43
CA LYS A 663 7.21 5.26 6.69
C LYS A 663 6.77 5.64 8.11
N GLN A 664 7.33 6.68 8.69
CA GLN A 664 7.07 7.02 10.09
C GLN A 664 5.77 7.81 10.26
N PRO A 665 4.83 7.31 11.09
CA PRO A 665 3.67 8.08 11.52
C PRO A 665 4.10 9.30 12.33
N ILE A 666 3.29 10.37 12.31
CA ILE A 666 3.61 11.59 13.08
C ILE A 666 3.69 11.34 14.59
N ALA A 667 2.86 10.43 15.13
CA ALA A 667 2.92 10.05 16.54
C ALA A 667 4.31 9.52 16.93
N THR A 668 4.88 8.59 16.14
CA THR A 668 6.24 8.06 16.38
C THR A 668 7.32 9.14 16.29
N ILE A 669 7.15 10.09 15.36
CA ILE A 669 8.08 11.23 15.21
C ILE A 669 8.03 12.12 16.45
N ILE A 670 6.84 12.41 16.95
CA ILE A 670 6.58 13.21 18.15
C ILE A 670 7.16 12.52 19.39
N ASP A 671 6.79 11.26 19.62
CA ASP A 671 7.24 10.48 20.77
C ASP A 671 8.77 10.47 20.85
N LYS A 672 9.44 10.27 19.69
CA LYS A 672 10.89 10.29 19.65
C LYS A 672 11.48 11.70 19.88
N ALA A 673 10.83 12.74 19.37
CA ALA A 673 11.29 14.11 19.59
C ALA A 673 11.19 14.50 21.06
N GLU A 674 10.14 14.11 21.76
CA GLU A 674 9.94 14.33 23.20
C GLU A 674 10.94 13.48 24.02
N GLU A 675 11.07 12.17 23.71
CA GLU A 675 12.01 11.24 24.38
C GLU A 675 13.43 11.79 24.41
N VAL A 676 13.90 12.27 23.26
CA VAL A 676 15.29 12.72 23.13
C VAL A 676 15.48 14.21 23.44
N GLY A 677 14.40 14.95 23.67
CA GLY A 677 14.41 16.40 23.80
C GLY A 677 14.99 17.05 22.54
N ALA A 678 14.40 16.79 21.38
CA ALA A 678 14.92 17.28 20.11
C ALA A 678 14.83 18.81 20.00
N ASP A 679 15.81 19.42 19.35
CA ASP A 679 15.81 20.86 19.03
C ASP A 679 15.06 21.15 17.71
N ALA A 680 14.90 20.14 16.86
CA ALA A 680 14.16 20.23 15.60
C ALA A 680 13.70 18.86 15.12
N ILE A 681 12.66 18.86 14.26
CA ILE A 681 12.15 17.68 13.56
C ILE A 681 12.40 17.84 12.07
N GLY A 682 13.05 16.87 11.44
CA GLY A 682 13.26 16.80 9.99
C GLY A 682 12.38 15.75 9.36
N MET A 683 11.58 16.13 8.36
CA MET A 683 10.73 15.22 7.60
C MET A 683 11.16 15.21 6.12
N SER A 684 11.26 14.00 5.57
CA SER A 684 11.64 13.76 4.18
C SER A 684 10.56 12.99 3.43
N GLY A 685 10.43 13.24 2.12
CA GLY A 685 9.56 12.49 1.23
C GLY A 685 9.82 12.85 -0.23
N LEU A 686 9.70 11.87 -1.13
CA LEU A 686 9.95 12.04 -2.56
C LEU A 686 8.66 12.26 -3.35
N LEU A 687 7.56 11.66 -2.91
CA LEU A 687 6.29 11.62 -3.64
C LEU A 687 5.47 12.91 -3.42
N VAL A 688 4.60 13.26 -4.38
CA VAL A 688 3.65 14.36 -4.21
C VAL A 688 2.73 14.11 -3.00
N LYS A 689 2.30 12.87 -2.80
CA LYS A 689 1.51 12.47 -1.61
C LYS A 689 2.25 12.73 -0.29
N SER A 690 3.55 12.59 -0.26
CA SER A 690 4.35 12.87 0.94
C SER A 690 4.27 14.32 1.36
N THR A 691 4.05 15.26 0.43
CA THR A 691 3.87 16.69 0.76
C THR A 691 2.54 16.94 1.47
N ILE A 692 1.49 16.17 1.15
CA ILE A 692 0.20 16.20 1.83
C ILE A 692 0.37 15.64 3.25
N VAL A 693 1.06 14.51 3.41
CA VAL A 693 1.36 13.93 4.74
C VAL A 693 2.17 14.91 5.60
N MET A 694 3.14 15.62 5.02
CA MET A 694 3.89 16.65 5.73
C MET A 694 2.99 17.81 6.20
N ARG A 695 2.05 18.25 5.37
CA ARG A 695 1.04 19.24 5.76
C ARG A 695 0.22 18.75 6.94
N ASP A 696 -0.32 17.53 6.85
CA ASP A 696 -1.15 16.94 7.88
C ASP A 696 -0.37 16.73 9.19
N ASN A 697 0.92 16.41 9.11
CA ASN A 697 1.82 16.32 10.25
C ASN A 697 2.02 17.69 10.96
N LEU A 698 2.10 18.78 10.20
CA LEU A 698 2.18 20.13 10.74
C LEU A 698 0.87 20.54 11.45
N GLU A 699 -0.27 20.16 10.88
CA GLU A 699 -1.57 20.35 11.51
C GLU A 699 -1.69 19.58 12.83
N GLU A 700 -1.19 18.33 12.84
CA GLU A 700 -1.19 17.50 14.05
C GLU A 700 -0.28 18.09 15.14
N LEU A 701 0.90 18.58 14.81
CA LEU A 701 1.77 19.30 15.74
C LEU A 701 1.08 20.54 16.33
N ASN A 702 0.33 21.30 15.50
CA ASN A 702 -0.47 22.42 15.96
C ASN A 702 -1.58 21.97 16.92
N ALA A 703 -2.30 20.89 16.58
CA ALA A 703 -3.41 20.37 17.37
C ALA A 703 -2.98 19.85 18.76
N ARG A 704 -1.78 19.25 18.83
CA ARG A 704 -1.19 18.77 20.09
C ARG A 704 -0.47 19.88 20.89
N GLY A 705 -0.45 21.13 20.41
CA GLY A 705 0.25 22.24 21.08
C GLY A 705 1.78 22.16 20.98
N LEU A 706 2.32 21.38 20.06
CA LEU A 706 3.74 21.11 19.85
C LEU A 706 4.38 22.01 18.78
N ALA A 707 3.75 23.12 18.43
CA ALA A 707 4.26 24.07 17.45
C ALA A 707 5.57 24.77 17.85
N SER A 708 6.08 24.54 19.05
CA SER A 708 7.41 24.99 19.47
C SER A 708 8.56 24.31 18.74
N TYR A 709 8.35 23.12 18.19
CA TYR A 709 9.37 22.44 17.40
C TYR A 709 9.59 23.12 16.04
N PRO A 710 10.82 23.56 15.72
CA PRO A 710 11.18 23.91 14.34
C PRO A 710 11.11 22.68 13.45
N VAL A 711 10.50 22.80 12.27
CA VAL A 711 10.35 21.68 11.34
C VAL A 711 11.15 21.95 10.05
N LEU A 712 12.00 21.01 9.69
CA LEU A 712 12.79 21.01 8.45
C LEU A 712 12.12 20.05 7.46
N LEU A 713 11.73 20.56 6.30
CA LEU A 713 11.09 19.78 5.23
C LEU A 713 12.02 19.65 4.02
N GLY A 714 12.27 18.41 3.61
CA GLY A 714 13.11 18.09 2.45
C GLY A 714 12.48 17.02 1.57
N GLY A 715 12.85 17.02 0.29
CA GLY A 715 12.42 16.01 -0.67
C GLY A 715 12.13 16.60 -2.05
N ALA A 716 12.20 15.75 -3.10
CA ALA A 716 12.15 16.21 -4.49
C ALA A 716 10.78 16.77 -4.91
N ALA A 717 9.69 16.32 -4.30
CA ALA A 717 8.36 16.83 -4.59
C ALA A 717 8.06 18.20 -3.96
N LEU A 718 8.88 18.64 -2.98
CA LEU A 718 8.73 19.93 -2.33
C LEU A 718 9.38 21.05 -3.15
N ASN A 719 8.79 22.20 -3.10
CA ASN A 719 9.38 23.44 -3.60
C ASN A 719 9.29 24.55 -2.56
N ARG A 720 10.10 25.60 -2.75
CA ARG A 720 10.18 26.72 -1.83
C ARG A 720 8.84 27.45 -1.66
N THR A 721 8.11 27.64 -2.75
CA THR A 721 6.82 28.36 -2.73
C THR A 721 5.80 27.65 -1.87
N TYR A 722 5.68 26.33 -2.00
CA TYR A 722 4.75 25.53 -1.20
C TYR A 722 5.12 25.54 0.30
N VAL A 723 6.39 25.33 0.62
CA VAL A 723 6.82 25.29 2.04
C VAL A 723 6.78 26.66 2.69
N GLU A 724 7.38 27.69 2.05
CA GLU A 724 7.48 29.04 2.62
C GLU A 724 6.22 29.90 2.40
N GLY A 725 5.36 29.54 1.44
CA GLY A 725 4.05 30.14 1.22
C GLY A 725 2.96 29.45 2.03
N ASP A 726 2.57 28.24 1.58
CA ASP A 726 1.38 27.55 2.10
C ASP A 726 1.61 26.91 3.47
N LEU A 727 2.64 26.09 3.62
CA LEU A 727 2.88 25.36 4.88
C LEU A 727 3.31 26.28 6.01
N ARG A 728 4.03 27.36 5.72
CA ARG A 728 4.42 28.37 6.73
C ARG A 728 3.23 29.15 7.28
N GLN A 729 2.18 29.34 6.50
CA GLN A 729 0.95 29.99 6.99
C GLN A 729 0.11 29.04 7.84
N LEU A 730 0.16 27.75 7.54
CA LEU A 730 -0.57 26.71 8.24
C LEU A 730 0.06 26.37 9.60
N TYR A 731 1.40 26.27 9.68
CA TYR A 731 2.10 25.87 10.89
C TYR A 731 2.33 27.06 11.82
N LYS A 732 1.86 26.97 13.06
CA LYS A 732 2.03 28.02 14.09
C LYS A 732 3.48 28.20 14.54
N GLY A 733 4.33 27.20 14.29
CA GLY A 733 5.76 27.22 14.58
C GLY A 733 6.61 27.67 13.40
N ARG A 734 7.89 27.31 13.44
CA ARG A 734 8.85 27.62 12.36
C ARG A 734 9.00 26.42 11.42
N VAL A 735 8.75 26.61 10.12
CA VAL A 735 8.97 25.61 9.08
C VAL A 735 9.97 26.13 8.06
N PHE A 736 10.88 25.23 7.61
CA PHE A 736 12.00 25.58 6.73
C PHE A 736 12.05 24.61 5.55
N TYR A 737 12.25 25.15 4.35
CA TYR A 737 12.53 24.37 3.16
C TYR A 737 14.02 24.03 3.07
N CYS A 738 14.34 22.75 3.09
CA CYS A 738 15.69 22.22 2.92
C CYS A 738 15.81 21.56 1.56
N ARG A 739 16.27 22.33 0.56
CA ARG A 739 16.48 21.84 -0.81
C ARG A 739 17.51 20.70 -0.89
N ASP A 740 18.51 20.75 -0.02
CA ASP A 740 19.60 19.80 0.07
C ASP A 740 20.05 19.66 1.53
N ALA A 741 20.95 18.72 1.80
CA ALA A 741 21.42 18.44 3.15
C ALA A 741 22.21 19.60 3.78
N PHE A 742 22.86 20.44 2.97
CA PHE A 742 23.55 21.64 3.46
C PHE A 742 22.59 22.76 3.82
N ALA A 743 21.43 22.84 3.13
CA ALA A 743 20.37 23.72 3.57
C ALA A 743 19.87 23.32 4.95
N GLY A 744 19.71 22.01 5.21
CA GLY A 744 19.40 21.49 6.55
C GLY A 744 20.44 21.89 7.59
N LEU A 745 21.72 21.75 7.30
CA LEU A 745 22.82 22.17 8.19
C LEU A 745 22.76 23.66 8.48
N ARG A 746 22.62 24.52 7.47
CA ARG A 746 22.51 25.98 7.66
C ARG A 746 21.34 26.37 8.54
N VAL A 747 20.18 25.70 8.35
CA VAL A 747 19.00 25.94 9.20
C VAL A 747 19.28 25.54 10.63
N MET A 748 19.88 24.40 10.88
CA MET A 748 20.25 23.96 12.23
C MET A 748 21.24 24.91 12.89
N ASP A 749 22.25 25.41 12.18
CA ASP A 749 23.18 26.40 12.70
C ASP A 749 22.48 27.74 13.04
N GLN A 750 21.50 28.17 12.22
CA GLN A 750 20.66 29.36 12.49
C GLN A 750 19.72 29.19 13.68
N LEU A 751 19.26 27.98 13.97
CA LEU A 751 18.40 27.71 15.11
C LEU A 751 19.14 27.80 16.45
N ARG A 752 20.47 27.70 16.41
CA ARG A 752 21.37 27.73 17.58
C ARG A 752 22.08 29.09 17.79
N SER A 753 22.16 29.91 16.74
CA SER A 753 22.64 31.30 16.86
C SER A 753 21.59 32.21 17.46
#